data_d0a2fabe3c8c7093fcc1f0a371e98aa5
#
_entry.id   d0a2fabe3c8c7093fcc1f0a371e98aa5
#
_cell.length_a   1.000
_cell.length_b   1.000
_cell.length_c   1.000
_cell.angle_alpha   90.00
_cell.angle_beta   90.00
_cell.angle_gamma   90.00
#
_symmetry.space_group_name_H-M   'P 1'
#
loop_
_entity.id
_entity.type
_entity.pdbx_description
1 polymer ?
#
loop_
_entity_poly.entity_id
_entity_poly.type
_entity_poly.pdbx_seq_one_letter_code
_entity_poly.pdbx_strand_id
1 'polypeptide(L)'
;MVGGTLSEKRSLTMNFHITPPENDGGMNDRIRRLRKESVETPATLSIERALIETEFYKENYGKYPVPVLRAKNFYEICARKSIYIGPNELIVGERGPRPKAVPTFPELTCHSVEDLHVLDSRELQTYRISQEDIDTYEREVIPYWKGKTQRERIFNHVSKEWVEAYHAGVFTEFMEQRAAGHTAMDGKMYHTGLLDLKKKIEERIAALDYINDPEATDKQQELEAMAISCDAAILFAERHAALAEEMAGKESDPVRRAELEKIASVCRRVPAHAPRDLWEAIQMYWFVHLGTVTELNGWDSMNPGHIDQHLYPFYKKGIEDGTLTRESAKELLCCLWIKFNNQPAPPKVGITARESGTYNDFTNINIGGVDREGRSGVNELSYMILEIQEELHELQPGLSVHIAENTPDEFLHESIKVIRQGNGYPSVFNPDTYIRELVRQGKSLEDAREGGCSGCIEVGAFGKEAYLLTGYLNTPKILEITLNDGFDPETGKMLGLRTGDPRSFKSFEELYGAWKKQMEYFVNLKLSVNNYIERMFSLYAPATFLSLYIDDCIEKGRDYYSGGARYNTTYIQCTGLGTITDCLSTLKKHVFEEKRYSMDEILGAVARNFKGDEKMRLYIRNHTPFFGNDDTYADTIAVSVYNDLVKAIEGRPNTRGGKTCLNMLSTTCHNYFGQVCGASVNGRFAHFAISDGTSPAHGSDVHGPTAVIRSLGKLDQTLSGGTLLNVRFVPSLLAGESEVRKLGSLIREYFRLGGHHIQFNIVDTETLLDAQKHPDEYRDLLVRVAGYSDYFNDMTAQLQNEIIARTENDEL
;
A
#
# COMPACT_ATOMS: atom_id res chain seq x y z
N MET A 1 44.75 -34.88 18.70
CA MET A 1 43.80 -35.57 19.56
C MET A 1 42.67 -34.61 19.86
N VAL A 2 41.61 -34.93 19.35
CA VAL A 2 40.23 -35.17 19.78
C VAL A 2 39.48 -33.87 19.80
N GLY A 3 38.34 -33.66 19.24
CA GLY A 3 37.31 -34.56 18.72
C GLY A 3 36.18 -33.64 18.30
N GLY A 4 35.64 -33.96 17.16
CA GLY A 4 34.46 -33.30 16.62
C GLY A 4 33.22 -33.58 17.46
N THR A 5 32.34 -32.64 17.54
CA THR A 5 30.91 -32.90 17.81
C THR A 5 30.08 -32.27 16.68
N LEU A 6 29.42 -33.16 16.00
CA LEU A 6 28.35 -32.87 15.03
C LEU A 6 27.32 -31.94 15.62
N SER A 7 27.11 -30.81 14.99
CA SER A 7 25.92 -29.98 15.20
C SER A 7 24.72 -30.71 14.64
N GLU A 8 23.87 -31.17 15.51
CA GLU A 8 22.53 -31.65 15.16
C GLU A 8 21.79 -30.56 14.38
N LYS A 9 21.43 -30.89 13.15
CA LYS A 9 20.43 -30.14 12.39
C LYS A 9 19.11 -30.21 13.16
N ARG A 10 18.82 -29.18 13.96
CA ARG A 10 17.45 -28.94 14.40
C ARG A 10 16.63 -28.57 13.17
N SER A 11 15.86 -29.51 12.68
CA SER A 11 14.72 -29.30 11.83
C SER A 11 13.72 -28.44 12.62
N LEU A 12 13.75 -27.12 12.43
CA LEU A 12 12.70 -26.22 12.90
C LEU A 12 11.50 -26.41 11.94
N THR A 13 10.76 -27.50 12.13
CA THR A 13 9.34 -27.52 11.77
C THR A 13 8.65 -26.59 12.76
N MET A 14 8.45 -25.33 12.40
CA MET A 14 7.55 -24.46 13.13
C MET A 14 6.14 -25.01 12.95
N ASN A 15 5.65 -25.72 13.96
CA ASN A 15 4.25 -26.03 14.07
C ASN A 15 3.51 -24.76 14.47
N PHE A 16 2.96 -24.07 13.50
CA PHE A 16 2.05 -22.96 13.72
C PHE A 16 0.74 -23.51 14.30
N HIS A 17 0.58 -23.43 15.61
CA HIS A 17 -0.72 -23.55 16.24
C HIS A 17 -1.34 -22.16 16.31
N ILE A 18 -2.09 -21.78 15.28
CA ILE A 18 -3.01 -20.66 15.36
C ILE A 18 -4.25 -21.21 16.05
N THR A 19 -4.53 -20.68 17.24
CA THR A 19 -5.81 -20.91 17.89
C THR A 19 -6.87 -20.18 17.06
N PRO A 20 -7.85 -20.85 16.45
CA PRO A 20 -8.96 -20.17 15.79
C PRO A 20 -9.62 -19.24 16.83
N PRO A 21 -10.14 -18.07 16.43
CA PRO A 21 -10.94 -17.27 17.35
C PRO A 21 -12.02 -18.16 18.00
N GLU A 22 -12.30 -17.97 19.26
CA GLU A 22 -13.28 -18.80 20.02
C GLU A 22 -14.66 -18.85 19.38
N ASN A 23 -14.89 -17.97 18.42
CA ASN A 23 -16.09 -17.93 17.59
C ASN A 23 -15.70 -18.13 16.13
N ASP A 24 -15.68 -19.37 15.65
CA ASP A 24 -15.43 -19.71 14.23
C ASP A 24 -16.64 -19.39 13.31
N GLY A 25 -17.57 -18.58 13.82
CA GLY A 25 -18.59 -17.78 13.17
C GLY A 25 -19.40 -18.45 12.05
N GLY A 26 -19.35 -19.76 11.91
CA GLY A 26 -20.06 -20.47 10.87
C GLY A 26 -19.26 -20.74 9.60
N MET A 27 -17.92 -20.60 9.62
CA MET A 27 -17.07 -21.08 8.54
C MET A 27 -17.34 -22.57 8.28
N ASN A 28 -17.53 -22.94 7.01
CA ASN A 28 -17.64 -24.33 6.64
C ASN A 28 -16.26 -25.04 6.62
N ASP A 29 -16.24 -26.36 6.52
CA ASP A 29 -15.02 -27.15 6.58
C ASP A 29 -14.04 -26.85 5.43
N ARG A 30 -14.54 -26.46 4.26
CA ARG A 30 -13.71 -26.04 3.13
C ARG A 30 -12.90 -24.78 3.50
N ILE A 31 -13.58 -23.77 3.98
CA ILE A 31 -12.95 -22.48 4.31
C ILE A 31 -11.96 -22.65 5.46
N ARG A 32 -12.28 -23.44 6.49
CA ARG A 32 -11.33 -23.77 7.56
C ARG A 32 -10.05 -24.42 7.03
N ARG A 33 -10.16 -25.35 6.08
CA ARG A 33 -8.99 -26.01 5.47
C ARG A 33 -8.15 -25.05 4.64
N LEU A 34 -8.79 -24.28 3.76
CA LEU A 34 -8.11 -23.30 2.92
C LEU A 34 -7.40 -22.21 3.75
N ARG A 35 -8.10 -21.69 4.79
CA ARG A 35 -7.51 -20.72 5.73
C ARG A 35 -6.30 -21.30 6.45
N LYS A 36 -6.44 -22.52 6.99
CA LYS A 36 -5.33 -23.21 7.66
C LYS A 36 -4.12 -23.36 6.72
N GLU A 37 -4.34 -23.83 5.50
CA GLU A 37 -3.29 -23.98 4.49
C GLU A 37 -2.64 -22.64 4.16
N SER A 38 -3.44 -21.57 3.97
CA SER A 38 -2.96 -20.23 3.69
C SER A 38 -2.06 -19.69 4.80
N VAL A 39 -2.43 -19.88 6.06
CA VAL A 39 -1.68 -19.38 7.21
C VAL A 39 -0.42 -20.20 7.48
N GLU A 40 -0.50 -21.54 7.38
CA GLU A 40 0.62 -22.44 7.69
C GLU A 40 1.66 -22.54 6.57
N THR A 41 1.32 -22.18 5.33
CA THR A 41 2.25 -22.25 4.20
C THR A 41 3.29 -21.13 4.29
N PRO A 42 4.59 -21.43 4.33
CA PRO A 42 5.64 -20.41 4.35
C PRO A 42 5.75 -19.70 3.00
N ALA A 43 6.10 -18.41 3.04
CA ALA A 43 6.40 -17.66 1.82
C ALA A 43 7.68 -18.20 1.16
N THR A 44 7.64 -18.38 -0.15
CA THR A 44 8.77 -18.87 -0.96
C THR A 44 9.05 -17.94 -2.12
N LEU A 45 10.30 -17.87 -2.53
CA LEU A 45 10.68 -17.17 -3.75
C LEU A 45 10.61 -18.12 -4.94
N SER A 46 10.05 -17.68 -6.06
CA SER A 46 10.03 -18.41 -7.32
C SER A 46 10.85 -17.71 -8.38
N ILE A 47 11.81 -18.41 -8.97
CA ILE A 47 12.64 -17.89 -10.07
C ILE A 47 12.03 -18.19 -11.45
N GLU A 48 10.91 -18.92 -11.51
CA GLU A 48 10.32 -19.41 -12.77
C GLU A 48 10.03 -18.29 -13.75
N ARG A 49 9.36 -17.22 -13.31
CA ARG A 49 9.06 -16.05 -14.15
C ARG A 49 10.34 -15.42 -14.71
N ALA A 50 11.33 -15.24 -13.84
CA ALA A 50 12.60 -14.63 -14.22
C ALA A 50 13.37 -15.47 -15.26
N LEU A 51 13.31 -16.80 -15.19
CA LEU A 51 13.92 -17.68 -16.17
C LEU A 51 13.22 -17.57 -17.54
N ILE A 52 11.89 -17.64 -17.56
CA ILE A 52 11.09 -17.51 -18.80
C ILE A 52 11.38 -16.16 -19.47
N GLU A 53 11.34 -15.08 -18.70
CA GLU A 53 11.59 -13.73 -19.19
C GLU A 53 13.02 -13.58 -19.72
N THR A 54 14.02 -14.07 -18.97
CA THR A 54 15.42 -13.97 -19.35
C THR A 54 15.69 -14.70 -20.67
N GLU A 55 15.13 -15.90 -20.84
CA GLU A 55 15.23 -16.67 -22.07
C GLU A 55 14.59 -15.91 -23.23
N PHE A 56 13.36 -15.43 -23.03
CA PHE A 56 12.65 -14.66 -24.06
C PHE A 56 13.41 -13.40 -24.49
N TYR A 57 13.93 -12.63 -23.52
CA TYR A 57 14.67 -11.40 -23.82
C TYR A 57 16.03 -11.68 -24.49
N LYS A 58 16.75 -12.76 -24.13
CA LYS A 58 17.98 -13.18 -24.82
C LYS A 58 17.75 -13.37 -26.31
N GLU A 59 16.60 -13.92 -26.69
CA GLU A 59 16.27 -14.23 -28.08
C GLU A 59 15.65 -13.05 -28.85
N ASN A 60 14.86 -12.20 -28.18
CA ASN A 60 13.95 -11.28 -28.84
C ASN A 60 14.27 -9.79 -28.62
N TYR A 61 15.18 -9.44 -27.73
CA TYR A 61 15.56 -8.04 -27.50
C TYR A 61 16.05 -7.38 -28.81
N GLY A 62 15.45 -6.23 -29.15
CA GLY A 62 15.75 -5.48 -30.37
C GLY A 62 15.05 -5.96 -31.65
N LYS A 63 14.26 -7.07 -31.59
CA LYS A 63 13.45 -7.53 -32.75
C LYS A 63 12.08 -6.84 -32.82
N TYR A 64 11.59 -6.35 -31.71
CA TYR A 64 10.25 -5.74 -31.58
C TYR A 64 10.34 -4.38 -30.92
N PRO A 65 9.39 -3.46 -31.19
CA PRO A 65 9.18 -2.27 -30.35
C PRO A 65 8.94 -2.66 -28.88
N VAL A 66 9.30 -1.78 -27.97
CA VAL A 66 9.26 -2.11 -26.53
C VAL A 66 7.87 -2.53 -26.04
N PRO A 67 6.74 -1.86 -26.40
CA PRO A 67 5.42 -2.31 -25.95
C PRO A 67 5.11 -3.74 -26.45
N VAL A 68 5.38 -4.01 -27.72
CA VAL A 68 5.14 -5.34 -28.32
C VAL A 68 6.05 -6.41 -27.71
N LEU A 69 7.33 -6.06 -27.44
CA LEU A 69 8.26 -6.96 -26.75
C LEU A 69 7.75 -7.34 -25.35
N ARG A 70 7.29 -6.37 -24.58
CA ARG A 70 6.71 -6.58 -23.26
C ARG A 70 5.45 -7.46 -23.30
N ALA A 71 4.53 -7.19 -24.20
CA ALA A 71 3.31 -7.97 -24.36
C ALA A 71 3.60 -9.41 -24.79
N LYS A 72 4.56 -9.64 -25.69
CA LYS A 72 5.00 -10.99 -26.07
C LYS A 72 5.68 -11.72 -24.93
N ASN A 73 6.50 -11.03 -24.12
CA ASN A 73 7.07 -11.60 -22.90
C ASN A 73 5.96 -12.01 -21.91
N PHE A 74 4.97 -11.15 -21.69
CA PHE A 74 3.81 -11.48 -20.86
C PHE A 74 3.05 -12.70 -21.38
N TYR A 75 2.88 -12.81 -22.72
CA TYR A 75 2.28 -13.98 -23.35
C TYR A 75 3.09 -15.25 -23.06
N GLU A 76 4.42 -15.23 -23.22
CA GLU A 76 5.29 -16.38 -22.91
C GLU A 76 5.23 -16.78 -21.44
N ILE A 77 5.19 -15.82 -20.51
CA ILE A 77 5.03 -16.10 -19.09
C ILE A 77 3.66 -16.78 -18.84
N CYS A 78 2.57 -16.25 -19.37
CA CYS A 78 1.24 -16.84 -19.25
C CYS A 78 1.12 -18.24 -19.91
N ALA A 79 1.86 -18.47 -20.99
CA ALA A 79 1.89 -19.73 -21.71
C ALA A 79 2.69 -20.80 -20.96
N ARG A 80 3.74 -20.43 -20.23
CA ARG A 80 4.74 -21.40 -19.73
C ARG A 80 4.78 -21.54 -18.20
N LYS A 81 4.44 -20.48 -17.44
CA LYS A 81 4.49 -20.57 -15.98
C LYS A 81 3.61 -21.69 -15.46
N SER A 82 4.03 -22.30 -14.36
CA SER A 82 3.25 -23.32 -13.66
C SER A 82 1.89 -22.78 -13.25
N ILE A 83 0.88 -23.66 -13.29
CA ILE A 83 -0.49 -23.37 -12.83
C ILE A 83 -0.87 -24.35 -11.75
N TYR A 84 -1.75 -23.95 -10.84
CA TYR A 84 -2.14 -24.72 -9.67
C TYR A 84 -3.65 -24.65 -9.42
N ILE A 85 -4.25 -25.79 -9.10
CA ILE A 85 -5.62 -25.88 -8.58
C ILE A 85 -5.56 -26.79 -7.35
N GLY A 86 -5.81 -26.24 -6.19
CA GLY A 86 -5.81 -26.95 -4.92
C GLY A 86 -7.05 -27.82 -4.71
N PRO A 87 -7.00 -28.80 -3.79
CA PRO A 87 -8.07 -29.78 -3.61
C PRO A 87 -9.40 -29.17 -3.13
N ASN A 88 -9.35 -28.01 -2.45
CA ASN A 88 -10.53 -27.35 -1.89
C ASN A 88 -10.87 -26.02 -2.59
N GLU A 89 -10.11 -25.60 -3.59
CA GLU A 89 -10.30 -24.30 -4.24
C GLU A 89 -11.53 -24.26 -5.14
N LEU A 90 -12.26 -23.14 -5.07
CA LEU A 90 -13.32 -22.76 -6.00
C LEU A 90 -12.89 -21.60 -6.91
N ILE A 91 -12.06 -20.70 -6.41
CA ILE A 91 -11.41 -19.63 -7.19
C ILE A 91 -9.97 -20.08 -7.43
N VAL A 92 -9.52 -20.07 -8.70
CA VAL A 92 -8.27 -20.67 -9.12
C VAL A 92 -7.28 -19.69 -9.71
N GLY A 93 -6.01 -20.06 -9.63
CA GLY A 93 -4.89 -19.28 -10.12
C GLY A 93 -4.05 -18.68 -9.02
N GLU A 94 -2.71 -18.72 -9.24
CA GLU A 94 -1.71 -18.20 -8.31
C GLU A 94 -0.71 -17.31 -9.04
N ARG A 95 -0.11 -16.37 -8.30
CA ARG A 95 0.95 -15.49 -8.82
C ARG A 95 2.21 -16.29 -9.19
N GLY A 96 2.59 -17.24 -8.36
CA GLY A 96 3.69 -18.19 -8.57
C GLY A 96 3.17 -19.61 -8.88
N PRO A 97 4.04 -20.63 -8.81
CA PRO A 97 3.69 -22.02 -9.10
C PRO A 97 2.76 -22.68 -8.06
N ARG A 98 2.55 -22.03 -6.92
CA ARG A 98 1.73 -22.50 -5.79
C ARG A 98 1.37 -21.34 -4.87
N PRO A 99 0.44 -21.51 -3.91
CA PRO A 99 0.17 -20.51 -2.86
C PRO A 99 1.45 -20.05 -2.15
N LYS A 100 1.53 -18.78 -1.79
CA LYS A 100 2.68 -18.13 -1.11
C LYS A 100 4.01 -18.16 -1.88
N ALA A 101 4.04 -18.56 -3.15
CA ALA A 101 5.22 -18.49 -4.00
C ALA A 101 5.25 -17.15 -4.76
N VAL A 102 6.25 -16.32 -4.49
CA VAL A 102 6.37 -14.96 -5.04
C VAL A 102 7.41 -14.92 -6.16
N PRO A 103 7.05 -14.45 -7.36
CA PRO A 103 8.02 -14.33 -8.47
C PRO A 103 9.00 -13.18 -8.26
N THR A 104 10.14 -13.26 -8.95
CA THR A 104 11.11 -12.16 -9.10
C THR A 104 10.93 -11.45 -10.44
N PHE A 105 11.32 -10.18 -10.47
CA PHE A 105 11.21 -9.27 -11.62
C PHE A 105 12.58 -8.66 -11.94
N PRO A 106 13.48 -9.43 -12.58
CA PRO A 106 14.87 -9.00 -12.78
C PRO A 106 15.01 -7.81 -13.71
N GLU A 107 14.04 -7.55 -14.57
CA GLU A 107 14.00 -6.36 -15.42
C GLU A 107 13.84 -5.05 -14.64
N LEU A 108 13.22 -5.13 -13.45
CA LEU A 108 13.04 -3.99 -12.55
C LEU A 108 14.17 -3.92 -11.53
N THR A 109 14.34 -4.98 -10.74
CA THR A 109 15.43 -5.14 -9.76
C THR A 109 15.90 -6.59 -9.79
N CYS A 110 17.12 -6.81 -10.23
CA CYS A 110 17.75 -8.14 -10.21
C CYS A 110 18.43 -8.33 -8.85
N HIS A 111 17.93 -9.27 -8.05
CA HIS A 111 18.55 -9.63 -6.78
C HIS A 111 19.95 -10.20 -7.00
N SER A 112 20.90 -9.81 -6.18
CA SER A 112 22.20 -10.48 -6.10
C SER A 112 22.07 -11.81 -5.34
N VAL A 113 23.09 -12.68 -5.44
CA VAL A 113 23.15 -13.91 -4.64
C VAL A 113 23.10 -13.60 -3.14
N GLU A 114 23.71 -12.50 -2.72
CA GLU A 114 23.69 -12.03 -1.34
C GLU A 114 22.29 -11.62 -0.91
N ASP A 115 21.54 -10.91 -1.76
CA ASP A 115 20.12 -10.57 -1.49
C ASP A 115 19.27 -11.82 -1.32
N LEU A 116 19.46 -12.84 -2.17
CA LEU A 116 18.73 -14.10 -2.09
C LEU A 116 19.00 -14.84 -0.77
N HIS A 117 20.28 -14.87 -0.34
CA HIS A 117 20.62 -15.43 0.98
C HIS A 117 20.03 -14.62 2.14
N VAL A 118 20.02 -13.29 2.06
CA VAL A 118 19.35 -12.44 3.07
C VAL A 118 17.86 -12.76 3.14
N LEU A 119 17.18 -12.89 2.00
CA LEU A 119 15.77 -13.21 1.94
C LEU A 119 15.44 -14.58 2.56
N ASP A 120 16.30 -15.57 2.36
CA ASP A 120 16.11 -16.94 2.88
C ASP A 120 16.44 -17.08 4.38
N SER A 121 17.38 -16.28 4.89
CA SER A 121 17.96 -16.48 6.23
C SER A 121 17.56 -15.44 7.28
N ARG A 122 17.01 -14.30 6.89
CA ARG A 122 16.60 -13.25 7.85
C ARG A 122 15.52 -13.76 8.79
N GLU A 123 15.49 -13.23 9.99
CA GLU A 123 14.59 -13.68 11.07
C GLU A 123 13.11 -13.40 10.75
N LEU A 124 12.82 -12.22 10.22
CA LEU A 124 11.47 -11.77 9.91
C LEU A 124 11.25 -11.67 8.40
N GLN A 125 10.00 -11.94 7.96
CA GLN A 125 9.59 -11.85 6.55
C GLN A 125 10.51 -12.65 5.62
N THR A 126 10.76 -13.88 5.99
CA THR A 126 11.61 -14.82 5.25
C THR A 126 10.93 -15.32 3.99
N TYR A 127 11.66 -15.35 2.88
CA TYR A 127 11.22 -15.97 1.63
C TYR A 127 12.13 -17.15 1.33
N ARG A 128 11.65 -18.38 1.55
CA ARG A 128 12.44 -19.58 1.35
C ARG A 128 12.79 -19.77 -0.12
N ILE A 129 14.04 -20.08 -0.40
CA ILE A 129 14.55 -20.40 -1.73
C ILE A 129 15.56 -21.56 -1.62
N SER A 130 15.53 -22.47 -2.59
CA SER A 130 16.49 -23.59 -2.61
C SER A 130 17.87 -23.11 -3.11
N GLN A 131 18.93 -23.79 -2.67
CA GLN A 131 20.29 -23.52 -3.18
C GLN A 131 20.38 -23.75 -4.70
N GLU A 132 19.65 -24.75 -5.22
CA GLU A 132 19.58 -25.02 -6.66
C GLU A 132 18.99 -23.84 -7.45
N ASP A 133 17.94 -23.21 -6.89
CA ASP A 133 17.34 -22.02 -7.49
C ASP A 133 18.30 -20.83 -7.42
N ILE A 134 19.02 -20.65 -6.31
CA ILE A 134 20.04 -19.59 -6.18
C ILE A 134 21.13 -19.78 -7.23
N ASP A 135 21.69 -20.99 -7.33
CA ASP A 135 22.76 -21.32 -8.30
C ASP A 135 22.28 -21.12 -9.75
N THR A 136 21.01 -21.46 -10.01
CA THR A 136 20.39 -21.28 -11.33
C THR A 136 20.15 -19.81 -11.65
N TYR A 137 19.66 -19.04 -10.68
CA TYR A 137 19.46 -17.60 -10.83
C TYR A 137 20.79 -16.86 -11.08
N GLU A 138 21.84 -17.23 -10.34
CA GLU A 138 23.21 -16.71 -10.54
C GLU A 138 23.75 -16.99 -11.94
N ARG A 139 23.54 -18.21 -12.44
CA ARG A 139 24.05 -18.64 -13.74
C ARG A 139 23.29 -18.09 -14.92
N GLU A 140 21.95 -18.05 -14.82
CA GLU A 140 21.09 -17.77 -15.98
C GLU A 140 20.51 -16.36 -16.01
N VAL A 141 20.17 -15.78 -14.85
CA VAL A 141 19.43 -14.52 -14.74
C VAL A 141 20.36 -13.33 -14.55
N ILE A 142 21.19 -13.35 -13.51
CA ILE A 142 22.05 -12.21 -13.14
C ILE A 142 22.96 -11.77 -14.30
N PRO A 143 23.66 -12.65 -15.06
CA PRO A 143 24.57 -12.21 -16.11
C PRO A 143 23.89 -11.47 -17.26
N TYR A 144 22.62 -11.81 -17.53
CA TYR A 144 21.86 -11.14 -18.59
C TYR A 144 21.38 -9.75 -18.15
N TRP A 145 20.82 -9.64 -16.93
CA TRP A 145 20.18 -8.41 -16.46
C TRP A 145 21.14 -7.38 -15.87
N LYS A 146 22.34 -7.77 -15.49
CA LYS A 146 23.37 -6.85 -14.98
C LYS A 146 23.59 -5.66 -15.93
N GLY A 147 23.41 -4.45 -15.43
CA GLY A 147 23.51 -3.20 -16.18
C GLY A 147 22.27 -2.86 -17.01
N LYS A 148 21.20 -3.68 -16.95
CA LYS A 148 19.99 -3.49 -17.76
C LYS A 148 18.74 -3.28 -16.94
N THR A 149 18.80 -3.44 -15.61
CA THR A 149 17.64 -3.29 -14.74
C THR A 149 17.16 -1.85 -14.69
N GLN A 150 15.87 -1.66 -14.40
CA GLN A 150 15.29 -0.32 -14.22
C GLN A 150 16.00 0.44 -13.10
N ARG A 151 16.28 -0.24 -11.97
CA ARG A 151 16.98 0.33 -10.83
C ARG A 151 18.38 0.83 -11.21
N GLU A 152 19.18 0.03 -11.90
CA GLU A 152 20.54 0.42 -12.33
C GLU A 152 20.51 1.59 -13.30
N ARG A 153 19.56 1.61 -14.25
CA ARG A 153 19.38 2.75 -15.18
C ARG A 153 19.10 4.04 -14.43
N ILE A 154 18.25 3.99 -13.39
CA ILE A 154 17.93 5.15 -12.56
C ILE A 154 19.18 5.62 -11.83
N PHE A 155 19.86 4.73 -11.06
CA PHE A 155 21.05 5.10 -10.29
C PHE A 155 22.20 5.60 -11.14
N ASN A 156 22.34 5.15 -12.38
CA ASN A 156 23.37 5.65 -13.32
C ASN A 156 23.10 7.08 -13.82
N HIS A 157 21.91 7.61 -13.61
CA HIS A 157 21.47 8.90 -14.13
C HIS A 157 21.19 9.97 -13.09
N VAL A 158 20.91 9.56 -11.84
CA VAL A 158 20.58 10.51 -10.76
C VAL A 158 21.81 11.24 -10.27
N SER A 159 21.65 12.47 -9.76
CA SER A 159 22.78 13.26 -9.27
C SER A 159 23.32 12.70 -7.95
N LYS A 160 24.57 13.07 -7.65
CA LYS A 160 25.20 12.71 -6.39
C LYS A 160 24.43 13.24 -5.19
N GLU A 161 23.93 14.47 -5.26
CA GLU A 161 23.15 15.12 -4.22
C GLU A 161 21.86 14.33 -3.93
N TRP A 162 21.20 13.84 -4.97
CA TRP A 162 20.03 13.00 -4.82
C TRP A 162 20.35 11.67 -4.13
N VAL A 163 21.42 11.00 -4.57
CA VAL A 163 21.87 9.73 -3.98
C VAL A 163 22.25 9.90 -2.50
N GLU A 164 22.95 10.99 -2.16
CA GLU A 164 23.32 11.26 -0.77
C GLU A 164 22.11 11.56 0.11
N ALA A 165 21.14 12.34 -0.37
CA ALA A 165 19.90 12.62 0.34
C ALA A 165 19.03 11.36 0.52
N TYR A 166 18.96 10.49 -0.50
CA TYR A 166 18.26 9.20 -0.44
C TYR A 166 18.89 8.29 0.63
N HIS A 167 20.21 8.11 0.62
CA HIS A 167 20.90 7.28 1.62
C HIS A 167 20.87 7.86 3.05
N ALA A 168 20.77 9.17 3.18
CA ALA A 168 20.61 9.85 4.46
C ALA A 168 19.16 9.76 5.01
N GLY A 169 18.21 9.25 4.23
CA GLY A 169 16.81 9.16 4.61
C GLY A 169 16.11 10.51 4.71
N VAL A 170 16.51 11.47 3.88
CA VAL A 170 15.72 12.71 3.69
C VAL A 170 14.43 12.39 2.95
N PHE A 171 14.49 11.43 2.04
CA PHE A 171 13.36 10.84 1.36
C PHE A 171 13.67 9.40 0.96
N THR A 172 12.60 8.64 0.65
CA THR A 172 12.70 7.35 -0.04
C THR A 172 12.15 7.45 -1.45
N GLU A 173 12.29 6.37 -2.23
CA GLU A 173 11.83 6.34 -3.61
C GLU A 173 11.44 4.92 -4.03
N PHE A 174 10.23 4.76 -4.58
CA PHE A 174 9.77 3.50 -5.16
C PHE A 174 10.28 3.39 -6.61
N MET A 175 11.48 2.89 -6.80
CA MET A 175 12.11 2.80 -8.12
C MET A 175 11.62 1.58 -8.90
N GLU A 176 11.57 0.43 -8.22
CA GLU A 176 11.23 -0.87 -8.79
C GLU A 176 9.77 -1.28 -8.60
N GLN A 177 9.04 -0.63 -7.70
CA GLN A 177 7.66 -0.96 -7.34
C GLN A 177 6.66 0.16 -7.69
N ARG A 178 7.07 1.09 -8.53
CA ARG A 178 6.18 2.16 -9.02
C ARG A 178 5.12 1.63 -9.99
N ALA A 179 5.35 0.44 -10.50
CA ALA A 179 4.50 -0.24 -11.44
C ALA A 179 3.18 -0.61 -10.80
N ALA A 180 2.09 -0.11 -11.26
CA ALA A 180 0.73 -0.49 -10.89
C ALA A 180 0.28 -0.22 -9.44
N GLY A 181 1.13 0.36 -8.58
CA GLY A 181 0.74 0.68 -7.20
C GLY A 181 -0.49 1.59 -7.19
N HIS A 182 -1.45 1.27 -6.33
CA HIS A 182 -2.69 2.01 -6.10
C HIS A 182 -3.69 2.04 -7.26
N THR A 183 -3.58 1.16 -8.24
CA THR A 183 -4.60 1.02 -9.27
C THR A 183 -5.79 0.24 -8.73
N ALA A 184 -6.99 0.79 -8.86
CA ALA A 184 -8.23 0.13 -8.48
C ALA A 184 -9.20 0.03 -9.65
N MET A 185 -9.93 -1.07 -9.69
CA MET A 185 -10.92 -1.36 -10.73
C MET A 185 -12.26 -0.69 -10.42
N ASP A 186 -12.98 -0.38 -11.48
CA ASP A 186 -14.40 -0.06 -11.44
C ASP A 186 -15.28 -1.25 -11.91
N GLY A 187 -16.60 -1.03 -11.93
CA GLY A 187 -17.56 -2.06 -12.33
C GLY A 187 -17.54 -2.45 -13.82
N LYS A 188 -16.86 -1.68 -14.71
CA LYS A 188 -16.90 -1.92 -16.16
C LYS A 188 -16.32 -3.25 -16.60
N MET A 189 -15.32 -3.76 -15.85
CA MET A 189 -14.72 -5.05 -16.14
C MET A 189 -15.74 -6.21 -16.13
N TYR A 190 -16.80 -6.09 -15.39
CA TYR A 190 -17.84 -7.11 -15.30
C TYR A 190 -18.86 -7.05 -16.47
N HIS A 191 -18.75 -6.05 -17.33
CA HIS A 191 -19.63 -5.87 -18.51
C HIS A 191 -18.92 -6.10 -19.84
N THR A 192 -17.59 -6.33 -19.82
CA THR A 192 -16.78 -6.41 -21.05
C THR A 192 -15.74 -7.51 -20.93
N GLY A 193 -15.71 -8.47 -21.86
CA GLY A 193 -14.66 -9.48 -21.92
C GLY A 193 -13.43 -9.02 -22.71
N LEU A 194 -12.32 -9.76 -22.58
CA LEU A 194 -11.09 -9.44 -23.30
C LEU A 194 -11.24 -9.55 -24.82
N LEU A 195 -12.13 -10.41 -25.33
CA LEU A 195 -12.44 -10.47 -26.76
C LEU A 195 -13.16 -9.22 -27.27
N ASP A 196 -14.01 -8.62 -26.42
CA ASP A 196 -14.68 -7.35 -26.77
C ASP A 196 -13.65 -6.20 -26.78
N LEU A 197 -12.72 -6.15 -25.80
CA LEU A 197 -11.63 -5.18 -25.77
C LEU A 197 -10.70 -5.36 -26.97
N LYS A 198 -10.34 -6.59 -27.32
CA LYS A 198 -9.52 -6.87 -28.50
C LYS A 198 -10.15 -6.37 -29.79
N LYS A 199 -11.44 -6.62 -29.98
CA LYS A 199 -12.20 -6.09 -31.12
C LYS A 199 -12.15 -4.55 -31.16
N LYS A 200 -12.37 -3.89 -30.02
CA LYS A 200 -12.27 -2.42 -29.90
C LYS A 200 -10.86 -1.92 -30.28
N ILE A 201 -9.81 -2.64 -29.87
CA ILE A 201 -8.41 -2.33 -30.22
C ILE A 201 -8.20 -2.46 -31.73
N GLU A 202 -8.68 -3.54 -32.36
CA GLU A 202 -8.57 -3.76 -33.81
C GLU A 202 -9.29 -2.66 -34.60
N GLU A 203 -10.48 -2.27 -34.16
CA GLU A 203 -11.24 -1.15 -34.75
C GLU A 203 -10.45 0.17 -34.60
N ARG A 204 -9.79 0.38 -33.45
CA ARG A 204 -8.99 1.58 -33.22
C ARG A 204 -7.73 1.62 -34.07
N ILE A 205 -7.04 0.49 -34.26
CA ILE A 205 -5.89 0.37 -35.18
C ILE A 205 -6.32 0.70 -36.61
N ALA A 206 -7.44 0.14 -37.08
CA ALA A 206 -7.96 0.39 -38.42
C ALA A 206 -8.34 1.86 -38.69
N ALA A 207 -8.60 2.62 -37.62
CA ALA A 207 -8.97 4.04 -37.65
C ALA A 207 -7.76 5.00 -37.55
N LEU A 208 -6.53 4.50 -37.42
CA LEU A 208 -5.35 5.36 -37.33
C LEU A 208 -5.07 6.11 -38.61
N ASP A 209 -4.77 7.40 -38.51
CA ASP A 209 -4.42 8.27 -39.64
C ASP A 209 -2.91 8.45 -39.71
N TYR A 210 -2.23 7.57 -40.44
CA TYR A 210 -0.77 7.61 -40.62
C TYR A 210 -0.23 8.81 -41.40
N ILE A 211 -1.12 9.64 -41.95
CA ILE A 211 -0.70 10.80 -42.74
C ILE A 211 -0.73 12.07 -41.88
N ASN A 212 -1.77 12.24 -41.11
CA ASN A 212 -1.99 13.48 -40.36
C ASN A 212 -1.69 13.34 -38.84
N ASP A 213 -1.54 12.10 -38.33
CA ASP A 213 -1.16 11.85 -36.96
C ASP A 213 0.30 11.35 -36.88
N PRO A 214 1.26 12.19 -36.47
CA PRO A 214 2.67 11.80 -36.41
C PRO A 214 2.94 10.70 -35.37
N GLU A 215 2.00 10.46 -34.43
CA GLU A 215 2.10 9.41 -33.44
C GLU A 215 1.41 8.10 -33.82
N ALA A 216 0.82 8.01 -35.02
CA ALA A 216 0.03 6.84 -35.44
C ALA A 216 0.80 5.51 -35.35
N THR A 217 2.08 5.50 -35.65
CA THR A 217 2.93 4.30 -35.54
C THR A 217 3.15 3.89 -34.08
N ASP A 218 3.40 4.85 -33.20
CA ASP A 218 3.57 4.57 -31.76
C ASP A 218 2.26 4.05 -31.18
N LYS A 219 1.13 4.68 -31.53
CA LYS A 219 -0.22 4.25 -31.12
C LYS A 219 -0.54 2.84 -31.62
N GLN A 220 -0.17 2.51 -32.85
CA GLN A 220 -0.32 1.15 -33.38
C GLN A 220 0.42 0.13 -32.51
N GLN A 221 1.70 0.39 -32.18
CA GLN A 221 2.53 -0.50 -31.42
C GLN A 221 1.96 -0.75 -29.99
N GLU A 222 1.47 0.30 -29.34
CA GLU A 222 0.80 0.20 -28.03
C GLU A 222 -0.49 -0.63 -28.12
N LEU A 223 -1.32 -0.38 -29.12
CA LEU A 223 -2.57 -1.11 -29.36
C LEU A 223 -2.31 -2.58 -29.71
N GLU A 224 -1.34 -2.88 -30.57
CA GLU A 224 -0.92 -4.26 -30.87
C GLU A 224 -0.47 -4.98 -29.59
N ALA A 225 0.29 -4.31 -28.74
CA ALA A 225 0.73 -4.86 -27.45
C ALA A 225 -0.45 -5.16 -26.52
N MET A 226 -1.42 -4.26 -26.43
CA MET A 226 -2.66 -4.49 -25.69
C MET A 226 -3.46 -5.70 -26.22
N ALA A 227 -3.54 -5.86 -27.54
CA ALA A 227 -4.22 -7.01 -28.16
C ALA A 227 -3.52 -8.34 -27.82
N ILE A 228 -2.19 -8.37 -27.87
CA ILE A 228 -1.39 -9.55 -27.46
C ILE A 228 -1.61 -9.87 -25.97
N SER A 229 -1.74 -8.85 -25.12
CA SER A 229 -2.00 -9.03 -23.69
C SER A 229 -3.39 -9.61 -23.42
N CYS A 230 -4.40 -9.30 -24.25
CA CYS A 230 -5.69 -9.99 -24.20
C CYS A 230 -5.52 -11.51 -24.44
N ASP A 231 -4.81 -11.88 -25.50
CA ASP A 231 -4.57 -13.29 -25.83
C ASP A 231 -3.79 -14.03 -24.72
N ALA A 232 -2.83 -13.36 -24.09
CA ALA A 232 -2.06 -13.91 -23.00
C ALA A 232 -2.93 -14.30 -21.79
N ALA A 233 -3.79 -13.41 -21.35
CA ALA A 233 -4.67 -13.65 -20.22
C ALA A 233 -5.77 -14.68 -20.52
N ILE A 234 -6.30 -14.70 -21.75
CA ILE A 234 -7.23 -15.72 -22.21
C ILE A 234 -6.54 -17.10 -22.18
N LEU A 235 -5.34 -17.22 -22.75
CA LEU A 235 -4.56 -18.45 -22.73
C LEU A 235 -4.30 -18.96 -21.30
N PHE A 236 -3.96 -18.04 -20.39
CA PHE A 236 -3.75 -18.42 -18.99
C PHE A 236 -5.00 -19.02 -18.34
N ALA A 237 -6.17 -18.45 -18.58
CA ALA A 237 -7.44 -18.98 -18.11
C ALA A 237 -7.80 -20.32 -18.79
N GLU A 238 -7.58 -20.47 -20.09
CA GLU A 238 -7.81 -21.72 -20.83
C GLU A 238 -6.94 -22.87 -20.32
N ARG A 239 -5.70 -22.59 -19.91
CA ARG A 239 -4.82 -23.59 -19.28
C ARG A 239 -5.39 -24.07 -17.95
N HIS A 240 -5.97 -23.19 -17.13
CA HIS A 240 -6.66 -23.57 -15.90
C HIS A 240 -7.90 -24.42 -16.19
N ALA A 241 -8.67 -24.06 -17.23
CA ALA A 241 -9.81 -24.86 -17.66
C ALA A 241 -9.40 -26.28 -18.05
N ALA A 242 -8.35 -26.43 -18.86
CA ALA A 242 -7.84 -27.72 -19.29
C ALA A 242 -7.34 -28.57 -18.09
N LEU A 243 -6.65 -27.94 -17.13
CA LEU A 243 -6.21 -28.61 -15.90
C LEU A 243 -7.41 -29.09 -15.06
N ALA A 244 -8.43 -28.23 -14.89
CA ALA A 244 -9.65 -28.59 -14.15
C ALA A 244 -10.40 -29.76 -14.82
N GLU A 245 -10.51 -29.77 -16.16
CA GLU A 245 -11.10 -30.89 -16.94
C GLU A 245 -10.31 -32.20 -16.72
N GLU A 246 -8.98 -32.13 -16.77
CA GLU A 246 -8.12 -33.29 -16.50
C GLU A 246 -8.30 -33.81 -15.07
N MET A 247 -8.35 -32.91 -14.08
CA MET A 247 -8.59 -33.30 -12.69
C MET A 247 -9.99 -33.88 -12.48
N ALA A 248 -11.03 -33.30 -13.09
CA ALA A 248 -12.40 -33.81 -13.04
C ALA A 248 -12.50 -35.25 -13.59
N GLY A 249 -11.77 -35.51 -14.67
CA GLY A 249 -11.72 -36.88 -15.26
C GLY A 249 -11.07 -37.95 -14.36
N LYS A 250 -10.28 -37.52 -13.37
CA LYS A 250 -9.58 -38.39 -12.40
C LYS A 250 -10.26 -38.41 -11.02
N GLU A 251 -11.17 -37.48 -10.75
CA GLU A 251 -11.79 -37.31 -9.45
C GLU A 251 -12.86 -38.37 -9.18
N SER A 252 -12.77 -38.99 -8.01
CA SER A 252 -13.72 -40.02 -7.58
C SER A 252 -14.90 -39.46 -6.80
N ASP A 253 -14.70 -38.36 -6.08
CA ASP A 253 -15.77 -37.68 -5.36
C ASP A 253 -16.69 -36.94 -6.36
N PRO A 254 -17.96 -37.31 -6.46
CA PRO A 254 -18.90 -36.70 -7.41
C PRO A 254 -19.12 -35.19 -7.14
N VAL A 255 -19.03 -34.74 -5.89
CA VAL A 255 -19.17 -33.32 -5.54
C VAL A 255 -17.97 -32.55 -6.07
N ARG A 256 -16.76 -32.99 -5.73
CA ARG A 256 -15.53 -32.33 -6.21
C ARG A 256 -15.41 -32.39 -7.73
N ARG A 257 -15.80 -33.48 -8.35
CA ARG A 257 -15.84 -33.59 -9.82
C ARG A 257 -16.73 -32.52 -10.43
N ALA A 258 -17.96 -32.36 -9.94
CA ALA A 258 -18.88 -31.30 -10.41
C ALA A 258 -18.34 -29.89 -10.22
N GLU A 259 -17.64 -29.66 -9.11
CA GLU A 259 -16.95 -28.38 -8.87
C GLU A 259 -15.83 -28.14 -9.89
N LEU A 260 -14.99 -29.13 -10.17
CA LEU A 260 -13.91 -29.01 -11.17
C LEU A 260 -14.47 -28.78 -12.57
N GLU A 261 -15.58 -29.44 -12.94
CA GLU A 261 -16.30 -29.18 -14.20
C GLU A 261 -16.85 -27.74 -14.26
N LYS A 262 -17.39 -27.22 -13.14
CA LYS A 262 -17.83 -25.81 -13.05
C LYS A 262 -16.63 -24.87 -13.16
N ILE A 263 -15.52 -25.10 -12.46
CA ILE A 263 -14.28 -24.33 -12.56
C ILE A 263 -13.80 -24.27 -14.02
N ALA A 264 -13.77 -25.43 -14.70
CA ALA A 264 -13.40 -25.48 -16.12
C ALA A 264 -14.31 -24.59 -16.98
N SER A 265 -15.63 -24.70 -16.79
CA SER A 265 -16.63 -23.87 -17.49
C SER A 265 -16.42 -22.37 -17.22
N VAL A 266 -16.17 -21.99 -15.96
CA VAL A 266 -15.88 -20.61 -15.56
C VAL A 266 -14.62 -20.09 -16.26
N CYS A 267 -13.53 -20.87 -16.23
CA CYS A 267 -12.25 -20.48 -16.84
C CYS A 267 -12.31 -20.46 -18.39
N ARG A 268 -13.21 -21.23 -19.01
CA ARG A 268 -13.48 -21.12 -20.46
C ARG A 268 -14.22 -19.82 -20.81
N ARG A 269 -14.99 -19.28 -19.86
CA ARG A 269 -15.78 -18.08 -20.09
C ARG A 269 -14.99 -16.81 -19.79
N VAL A 270 -14.42 -16.72 -18.61
CA VAL A 270 -13.74 -15.51 -18.14
C VAL A 270 -12.22 -15.71 -18.10
N PRO A 271 -11.41 -14.70 -18.48
CA PRO A 271 -11.77 -13.32 -18.82
C PRO A 271 -12.10 -13.08 -20.31
N ALA A 272 -12.21 -14.09 -21.17
CA ALA A 272 -12.49 -13.93 -22.59
C ALA A 272 -13.81 -13.20 -22.85
N HIS A 273 -14.84 -13.52 -22.08
CA HIS A 273 -16.19 -12.93 -22.15
C HIS A 273 -16.62 -12.35 -20.82
N ALA A 274 -17.56 -11.42 -20.83
CA ALA A 274 -18.18 -10.89 -19.62
C ALA A 274 -18.82 -12.00 -18.76
N PRO A 275 -18.76 -11.90 -17.42
CA PRO A 275 -19.36 -12.86 -16.50
C PRO A 275 -20.89 -12.83 -16.53
N ARG A 276 -21.52 -13.95 -16.17
CA ARG A 276 -22.98 -14.12 -16.13
C ARG A 276 -23.52 -14.34 -14.72
N ASP A 277 -22.70 -14.84 -13.82
CA ASP A 277 -23.03 -15.16 -12.44
C ASP A 277 -21.92 -14.70 -11.49
N LEU A 278 -22.18 -14.80 -10.17
CA LEU A 278 -21.24 -14.34 -9.14
C LEU A 278 -19.90 -15.07 -9.18
N TRP A 279 -19.89 -16.39 -9.44
CA TRP A 279 -18.64 -17.16 -9.51
C TRP A 279 -17.77 -16.70 -10.69
N GLU A 280 -18.37 -16.52 -11.86
CA GLU A 280 -17.69 -16.00 -13.03
C GLU A 280 -17.16 -14.57 -12.76
N ALA A 281 -17.92 -13.72 -12.08
CA ALA A 281 -17.51 -12.36 -11.76
C ALA A 281 -16.30 -12.32 -10.80
N ILE A 282 -16.30 -13.12 -9.75
CA ILE A 282 -15.18 -13.24 -8.81
C ILE A 282 -13.94 -13.79 -9.52
N GLN A 283 -14.08 -14.86 -10.33
CA GLN A 283 -12.96 -15.43 -11.08
C GLN A 283 -12.44 -14.47 -12.16
N MET A 284 -13.30 -13.69 -12.81
CA MET A 284 -12.92 -12.64 -13.76
C MET A 284 -11.99 -11.63 -13.10
N TYR A 285 -12.41 -11.07 -11.96
CA TYR A 285 -11.56 -10.16 -11.19
C TYR A 285 -10.22 -10.81 -10.83
N TRP A 286 -10.24 -12.04 -10.33
CA TRP A 286 -9.03 -12.71 -9.90
C TRP A 286 -8.02 -12.93 -11.05
N PHE A 287 -8.47 -13.29 -12.26
CA PHE A 287 -7.59 -13.38 -13.41
C PHE A 287 -7.03 -12.03 -13.84
N VAL A 288 -7.81 -10.96 -13.74
CA VAL A 288 -7.32 -9.60 -14.03
C VAL A 288 -6.28 -9.17 -12.99
N HIS A 289 -6.52 -9.43 -11.71
CA HIS A 289 -5.53 -9.20 -10.66
C HIS A 289 -4.23 -9.97 -10.95
N LEU A 290 -4.32 -11.26 -11.19
CA LEU A 290 -3.15 -12.11 -11.50
C LEU A 290 -2.41 -11.66 -12.77
N GLY A 291 -3.13 -11.26 -13.80
CA GLY A 291 -2.52 -10.72 -15.03
C GLY A 291 -1.66 -9.50 -14.71
N THR A 292 -2.20 -8.55 -13.96
CA THR A 292 -1.49 -7.33 -13.58
C THR A 292 -0.26 -7.62 -12.73
N VAL A 293 -0.37 -8.42 -11.68
CA VAL A 293 0.78 -8.75 -10.80
C VAL A 293 1.75 -9.77 -11.41
N THR A 294 1.43 -10.33 -12.59
CA THR A 294 2.35 -11.15 -13.42
C THR A 294 3.12 -10.27 -14.40
N GLU A 295 2.47 -9.25 -14.99
CA GLU A 295 3.10 -8.27 -15.87
C GLU A 295 4.08 -7.37 -15.11
N LEU A 296 3.68 -6.92 -13.93
CA LEU A 296 4.33 -5.88 -13.16
C LEU A 296 4.64 -6.35 -11.72
N ASN A 297 5.76 -5.87 -11.15
CA ASN A 297 6.10 -6.10 -9.74
C ASN A 297 5.32 -5.12 -8.84
N GLY A 298 4.00 -5.21 -8.88
CA GLY A 298 3.12 -4.36 -8.09
C GLY A 298 2.85 -4.92 -6.70
N TRP A 299 2.69 -4.04 -5.75
CA TRP A 299 2.01 -4.24 -4.48
C TRP A 299 0.81 -3.28 -4.46
N ASP A 300 -0.24 -3.60 -3.67
CA ASP A 300 -1.54 -2.92 -3.68
C ASP A 300 -2.13 -2.68 -5.10
N SER A 301 -1.80 -3.55 -6.02
CA SER A 301 -2.17 -3.43 -7.43
C SER A 301 -3.50 -4.09 -7.72
N MET A 302 -4.28 -3.46 -8.60
CA MET A 302 -5.58 -3.96 -9.06
C MET A 302 -6.54 -4.25 -7.92
N ASN A 303 -6.64 -3.33 -6.97
CA ASN A 303 -7.68 -3.38 -5.95
C ASN A 303 -9.07 -3.46 -6.61
N PRO A 304 -10.02 -4.24 -6.04
CA PRO A 304 -11.31 -4.47 -6.70
C PRO A 304 -12.26 -3.26 -6.65
N GLY A 305 -11.86 -2.15 -6.04
CA GLY A 305 -12.73 -1.00 -5.84
C GLY A 305 -13.89 -1.29 -4.88
N HIS A 306 -15.06 -0.72 -5.15
CA HIS A 306 -16.29 -0.98 -4.39
C HIS A 306 -16.86 -2.36 -4.74
N ILE A 307 -16.20 -3.42 -4.28
CA ILE A 307 -16.54 -4.80 -4.66
C ILE A 307 -17.98 -5.19 -4.25
N ASP A 308 -18.48 -4.66 -3.13
CA ASP A 308 -19.84 -4.85 -2.66
C ASP A 308 -20.87 -4.30 -3.65
N GLN A 309 -20.60 -3.12 -4.24
CA GLN A 309 -21.47 -2.52 -5.25
C GLN A 309 -21.35 -3.22 -6.60
N HIS A 310 -20.11 -3.55 -7.00
CA HIS A 310 -19.84 -4.16 -8.30
C HIS A 310 -20.37 -5.59 -8.43
N LEU A 311 -20.30 -6.39 -7.36
CA LEU A 311 -20.78 -7.77 -7.34
C LEU A 311 -22.27 -7.90 -6.97
N TYR A 312 -22.89 -6.87 -6.39
CA TYR A 312 -24.27 -6.95 -5.92
C TYR A 312 -25.28 -7.33 -7.01
N PRO A 313 -25.19 -6.83 -8.26
CA PRO A 313 -26.11 -7.26 -9.31
C PRO A 313 -26.09 -8.77 -9.57
N PHE A 314 -24.91 -9.40 -9.53
CA PHE A 314 -24.77 -10.85 -9.72
C PHE A 314 -25.29 -11.64 -8.51
N TYR A 315 -24.99 -11.17 -7.30
CA TYR A 315 -25.52 -11.73 -6.06
C TYR A 315 -27.05 -11.70 -6.05
N LYS A 316 -27.61 -10.52 -6.22
CA LYS A 316 -29.07 -10.31 -6.20
C LYS A 316 -29.76 -11.19 -7.23
N LYS A 317 -29.28 -11.19 -8.47
CA LYS A 317 -29.84 -12.02 -9.54
C LYS A 317 -29.79 -13.51 -9.18
N GLY A 318 -28.63 -14.01 -8.67
CA GLY A 318 -28.48 -15.42 -8.29
C GLY A 318 -29.43 -15.84 -7.16
N ILE A 319 -29.67 -14.96 -6.17
CA ILE A 319 -30.65 -15.19 -5.10
C ILE A 319 -32.09 -15.21 -5.67
N GLU A 320 -32.46 -14.26 -6.51
CA GLU A 320 -33.78 -14.17 -7.14
C GLU A 320 -34.08 -15.35 -8.06
N ASP A 321 -33.09 -15.80 -8.84
CA ASP A 321 -33.17 -16.94 -9.75
C ASP A 321 -33.12 -18.31 -9.01
N GLY A 322 -32.75 -18.31 -7.72
CA GLY A 322 -32.56 -19.54 -6.93
C GLY A 322 -31.33 -20.36 -7.33
N THR A 323 -30.40 -19.77 -8.10
CA THR A 323 -29.12 -20.41 -8.52
C THR A 323 -28.02 -20.16 -7.51
N LEU A 324 -28.20 -19.30 -6.54
CA LEU A 324 -27.26 -18.92 -5.49
C LEU A 324 -27.98 -18.86 -4.14
N THR A 325 -27.30 -19.30 -3.07
CA THR A 325 -27.74 -19.04 -1.69
C THR A 325 -26.79 -18.05 -1.04
N ARG A 326 -27.20 -17.45 0.10
CA ARG A 326 -26.32 -16.56 0.88
C ARG A 326 -25.04 -17.27 1.31
N GLU A 327 -25.17 -18.52 1.75
CA GLU A 327 -24.04 -19.35 2.21
C GLU A 327 -23.05 -19.65 1.06
N SER A 328 -23.54 -20.00 -0.12
CA SER A 328 -22.68 -20.27 -1.28
C SER A 328 -22.01 -18.98 -1.81
N ALA A 329 -22.68 -17.83 -1.74
CA ALA A 329 -22.09 -16.54 -2.07
C ALA A 329 -20.97 -16.19 -1.09
N LYS A 330 -21.21 -16.36 0.22
CA LYS A 330 -20.23 -16.15 1.26
C LYS A 330 -19.02 -17.07 1.10
N GLU A 331 -19.22 -18.34 0.79
CA GLU A 331 -18.16 -19.32 0.52
C GLU A 331 -17.25 -18.86 -0.65
N LEU A 332 -17.83 -18.41 -1.76
CA LEU A 332 -17.06 -17.89 -2.91
C LEU A 332 -16.22 -16.66 -2.54
N LEU A 333 -16.80 -15.73 -1.78
CA LEU A 333 -16.08 -14.55 -1.30
C LEU A 333 -14.97 -14.92 -0.30
N CYS A 334 -15.21 -15.86 0.63
CA CYS A 334 -14.16 -16.37 1.51
C CYS A 334 -13.01 -16.99 0.72
N CYS A 335 -13.30 -17.74 -0.34
CA CYS A 335 -12.27 -18.27 -1.24
C CYS A 335 -11.43 -17.17 -1.87
N LEU A 336 -12.05 -16.05 -2.28
CA LEU A 336 -11.33 -14.89 -2.80
C LEU A 336 -10.46 -14.23 -1.71
N TRP A 337 -10.96 -14.06 -0.47
CA TRP A 337 -10.18 -13.50 0.64
C TRP A 337 -8.90 -14.31 0.89
N ILE A 338 -9.04 -15.64 0.93
CA ILE A 338 -7.88 -16.54 1.10
C ILE A 338 -6.89 -16.41 -0.07
N LYS A 339 -7.38 -16.19 -1.31
CA LYS A 339 -6.50 -15.91 -2.46
C LYS A 339 -5.65 -14.65 -2.24
N PHE A 340 -6.22 -13.59 -1.70
CA PHE A 340 -5.44 -12.41 -1.34
C PHE A 340 -4.39 -12.74 -0.27
N ASN A 341 -4.75 -13.49 0.77
CA ASN A 341 -3.82 -13.87 1.82
C ASN A 341 -2.69 -14.80 1.32
N ASN A 342 -2.88 -15.48 0.20
CA ASN A 342 -1.87 -16.30 -0.49
C ASN A 342 -0.86 -15.48 -1.32
N GLN A 343 -0.99 -14.15 -1.35
CA GLN A 343 -0.13 -13.26 -2.14
C GLN A 343 0.76 -12.40 -1.23
N PRO A 344 1.88 -12.92 -0.69
CA PRO A 344 2.80 -12.09 0.09
C PRO A 344 3.34 -10.93 -0.73
N ALA A 345 3.68 -9.83 -0.06
CA ALA A 345 4.32 -8.68 -0.69
C ALA A 345 5.55 -9.08 -1.52
N PRO A 346 5.89 -8.36 -2.58
CA PRO A 346 7.14 -8.58 -3.30
C PRO A 346 8.35 -8.54 -2.36
N PRO A 347 9.33 -9.46 -2.53
CA PRO A 347 10.50 -9.52 -1.65
C PRO A 347 11.36 -8.27 -1.79
N LYS A 348 11.74 -7.68 -0.67
CA LYS A 348 12.49 -6.41 -0.59
C LYS A 348 13.75 -6.59 0.25
N VAL A 349 14.80 -5.84 -0.11
CA VAL A 349 16.06 -5.75 0.63
C VAL A 349 16.48 -4.29 0.78
N GLY A 350 17.41 -3.99 1.68
CA GLY A 350 17.98 -2.65 1.86
C GLY A 350 16.94 -1.61 2.33
N ILE A 351 16.96 -0.42 1.75
CA ILE A 351 16.08 0.71 2.15
C ILE A 351 14.62 0.38 1.88
N THR A 352 14.29 -0.25 0.76
CA THR A 352 12.91 -0.63 0.42
C THR A 352 12.30 -1.61 1.43
N ALA A 353 13.10 -2.51 2.02
CA ALA A 353 12.65 -3.37 3.11
C ALA A 353 12.40 -2.59 4.42
N ARG A 354 13.13 -1.50 4.66
CA ARG A 354 12.99 -0.67 5.86
C ARG A 354 11.78 0.28 5.79
N GLU A 355 11.43 0.75 4.59
CA GLU A 355 10.26 1.62 4.41
C GLU A 355 8.92 0.88 4.44
N SER A 356 8.91 -0.43 4.10
CA SER A 356 7.69 -1.23 4.04
C SER A 356 7.97 -2.73 4.22
N GLY A 357 8.62 -3.08 5.34
CA GLY A 357 8.93 -4.46 5.71
C GLY A 357 7.72 -5.18 6.28
N THR A 358 6.96 -5.89 5.45
CA THR A 358 5.78 -6.69 5.80
C THR A 358 5.52 -7.74 4.74
N TYR A 359 4.80 -8.82 5.09
CA TYR A 359 4.20 -9.74 4.11
C TYR A 359 2.92 -9.21 3.47
N ASN A 360 2.29 -8.19 4.06
CA ASN A 360 1.10 -7.57 3.49
C ASN A 360 1.44 -6.87 2.17
N ASP A 361 0.75 -7.19 1.09
CA ASP A 361 0.94 -6.54 -0.21
C ASP A 361 0.04 -5.31 -0.42
N PHE A 362 -0.69 -4.91 0.64
CA PHE A 362 -1.55 -3.73 0.72
C PHE A 362 -2.81 -3.76 -0.18
N THR A 363 -3.13 -4.88 -0.81
CA THR A 363 -4.39 -5.01 -1.55
C THR A 363 -5.56 -4.65 -0.65
N ASN A 364 -6.41 -3.70 -1.08
CA ASN A 364 -7.45 -3.11 -0.26
C ASN A 364 -8.83 -3.27 -0.89
N ILE A 365 -9.81 -3.63 -0.08
CA ILE A 365 -11.21 -3.80 -0.44
C ILE A 365 -11.98 -2.56 0.02
N ASN A 366 -12.81 -2.00 -0.85
CA ASN A 366 -13.70 -0.88 -0.50
C ASN A 366 -15.13 -1.36 -0.41
N ILE A 367 -15.86 -0.93 0.63
CA ILE A 367 -17.28 -1.21 0.80
C ILE A 367 -18.03 0.02 1.34
N GLY A 368 -19.32 0.09 1.07
CA GLY A 368 -20.15 1.24 1.42
C GLY A 368 -19.92 2.44 0.50
N GLY A 369 -19.80 3.62 1.08
CA GLY A 369 -19.63 4.86 0.30
C GLY A 369 -20.90 5.28 -0.43
N VAL A 370 -20.72 5.88 -1.60
CA VAL A 370 -21.83 6.34 -2.45
C VAL A 370 -21.74 5.72 -3.84
N ASP A 371 -22.87 5.64 -4.53
CA ASP A 371 -22.94 5.30 -5.94
C ASP A 371 -22.70 6.54 -6.83
N ARG A 372 -22.70 6.32 -8.15
CA ARG A 372 -22.51 7.39 -9.15
C ARG A 372 -23.45 8.58 -8.98
N GLU A 373 -24.68 8.35 -8.54
CA GLU A 373 -25.71 9.36 -8.28
C GLU A 373 -25.57 10.02 -6.90
N GLY A 374 -24.67 9.53 -6.04
CA GLY A 374 -24.47 10.03 -4.69
C GLY A 374 -25.40 9.44 -3.64
N ARG A 375 -26.08 8.33 -3.96
CA ARG A 375 -26.90 7.57 -2.99
C ARG A 375 -25.97 6.63 -2.21
N SER A 376 -26.41 6.19 -1.02
CA SER A 376 -25.65 5.20 -0.25
C SER A 376 -25.41 3.92 -1.06
N GLY A 377 -24.14 3.49 -1.14
CA GLY A 377 -23.71 2.27 -1.79
C GLY A 377 -23.85 1.01 -0.93
N VAL A 378 -24.23 1.16 0.35
CA VAL A 378 -24.39 0.05 1.30
C VAL A 378 -25.49 -0.91 0.84
N ASN A 379 -25.17 -2.19 0.82
CA ASN A 379 -26.06 -3.27 0.42
C ASN A 379 -25.78 -4.56 1.22
N GLU A 380 -26.46 -5.64 0.92
CA GLU A 380 -26.32 -6.92 1.65
C GLU A 380 -24.89 -7.49 1.60
N LEU A 381 -24.17 -7.30 0.48
CA LEU A 381 -22.78 -7.74 0.39
C LEU A 381 -21.84 -6.91 1.27
N SER A 382 -22.17 -5.63 1.52
CA SER A 382 -21.37 -4.80 2.45
C SER A 382 -21.35 -5.42 3.86
N TYR A 383 -22.49 -5.88 4.35
CA TYR A 383 -22.58 -6.58 5.65
C TYR A 383 -21.94 -7.96 5.60
N MET A 384 -22.14 -8.73 4.52
CA MET A 384 -21.51 -10.04 4.36
C MET A 384 -19.97 -9.95 4.36
N ILE A 385 -19.41 -8.91 3.76
CA ILE A 385 -17.96 -8.69 3.74
C ILE A 385 -17.43 -8.33 5.14
N LEU A 386 -18.18 -7.57 5.95
CA LEU A 386 -17.83 -7.34 7.35
C LEU A 386 -17.79 -8.67 8.14
N GLU A 387 -18.79 -9.55 7.94
CA GLU A 387 -18.78 -10.88 8.57
C GLU A 387 -17.57 -11.73 8.13
N ILE A 388 -17.22 -11.71 6.83
CA ILE A 388 -16.06 -12.44 6.30
C ILE A 388 -14.76 -11.93 6.94
N GLN A 389 -14.62 -10.61 7.06
CA GLN A 389 -13.43 -10.00 7.67
C GLN A 389 -13.29 -10.38 9.14
N GLU A 390 -14.41 -10.43 9.87
CA GLU A 390 -14.43 -10.86 11.28
C GLU A 390 -14.06 -12.34 11.43
N GLU A 391 -14.64 -13.21 10.60
CA GLU A 391 -14.48 -14.66 10.71
C GLU A 391 -13.10 -15.17 10.23
N LEU A 392 -12.58 -14.63 9.11
CA LEU A 392 -11.32 -15.11 8.57
C LEU A 392 -10.12 -14.61 9.37
N HIS A 393 -10.17 -13.40 9.90
CA HIS A 393 -9.09 -12.84 10.71
C HIS A 393 -7.70 -13.07 10.08
N GLU A 394 -7.54 -12.64 8.82
CA GLU A 394 -6.32 -12.82 8.03
C GLU A 394 -5.55 -11.51 7.89
N LEU A 395 -4.27 -11.61 7.55
CA LEU A 395 -3.38 -10.48 7.34
C LEU A 395 -3.88 -9.56 6.20
N GLN A 396 -4.41 -10.16 5.16
CA GLN A 396 -4.93 -9.47 3.97
C GLN A 396 -6.11 -10.22 3.35
N PRO A 397 -6.99 -9.54 2.61
CA PRO A 397 -6.85 -8.15 2.15
C PRO A 397 -7.12 -7.12 3.24
N GLY A 398 -6.65 -5.90 3.03
CA GLY A 398 -7.10 -4.74 3.78
C GLY A 398 -8.58 -4.45 3.50
N LEU A 399 -9.29 -3.90 4.48
CA LEU A 399 -10.69 -3.49 4.33
C LEU A 399 -10.86 -2.02 4.69
N SER A 400 -11.52 -1.27 3.81
CA SER A 400 -11.90 0.12 3.99
C SER A 400 -13.41 0.26 3.92
N VAL A 401 -14.00 0.83 4.98
CA VAL A 401 -15.42 1.21 5.00
C VAL A 401 -15.54 2.70 4.72
N HIS A 402 -16.47 3.04 3.85
CA HIS A 402 -16.68 4.40 3.40
C HIS A 402 -17.98 4.92 4.00
N ILE A 403 -17.88 5.92 4.90
CA ILE A 403 -18.97 6.45 5.69
C ILE A 403 -19.27 7.90 5.26
N ALA A 404 -20.18 8.04 4.30
CA ALA A 404 -20.72 9.33 3.88
C ALA A 404 -21.80 9.85 4.84
N GLU A 405 -22.22 11.11 4.72
CA GLU A 405 -23.28 11.69 5.53
C GLU A 405 -24.59 10.88 5.47
N ASN A 406 -24.92 10.33 4.29
CA ASN A 406 -26.12 9.52 4.06
C ASN A 406 -25.92 8.00 4.30
N THR A 407 -24.78 7.57 4.79
CA THR A 407 -24.54 6.16 5.16
C THR A 407 -25.37 5.82 6.41
N PRO A 408 -26.10 4.68 6.42
CA PRO A 408 -26.86 4.24 7.60
C PRO A 408 -25.94 4.08 8.84
N ASP A 409 -26.39 4.58 10.00
CA ASP A 409 -25.64 4.43 11.26
C ASP A 409 -25.44 2.97 11.66
N GLU A 410 -26.39 2.09 11.28
CA GLU A 410 -26.27 0.65 11.50
C GLU A 410 -25.02 0.08 10.85
N PHE A 411 -24.72 0.47 9.58
CA PHE A 411 -23.52 0.02 8.89
C PHE A 411 -22.23 0.50 9.58
N LEU A 412 -22.21 1.75 10.05
CA LEU A 412 -21.10 2.27 10.85
C LEU A 412 -20.94 1.48 12.15
N HIS A 413 -22.04 1.19 12.85
CA HIS A 413 -21.99 0.44 14.11
C HIS A 413 -21.51 -1.01 13.90
N GLU A 414 -21.98 -1.70 12.85
CA GLU A 414 -21.48 -3.04 12.49
C GLU A 414 -19.99 -2.99 12.13
N SER A 415 -19.54 -1.98 11.39
CA SER A 415 -18.11 -1.78 11.10
C SER A 415 -17.28 -1.60 12.37
N ILE A 416 -17.78 -0.85 13.37
CA ILE A 416 -17.11 -0.67 14.66
C ILE A 416 -17.06 -1.98 15.46
N LYS A 417 -18.08 -2.84 15.33
CA LYS A 417 -18.05 -4.17 15.96
C LYS A 417 -16.93 -5.06 15.42
N VAL A 418 -16.62 -4.93 14.13
CA VAL A 418 -15.44 -5.60 13.53
C VAL A 418 -14.15 -4.94 14.03
N ILE A 419 -14.07 -3.61 14.05
CA ILE A 419 -12.89 -2.87 14.57
C ILE A 419 -12.54 -3.30 16.00
N ARG A 420 -13.54 -3.46 16.89
CA ARG A 420 -13.30 -3.83 18.29
C ARG A 420 -12.70 -5.22 18.50
N GLN A 421 -12.68 -6.08 17.45
CA GLN A 421 -11.99 -7.38 17.51
C GLN A 421 -10.47 -7.25 17.58
N GLY A 422 -9.93 -6.05 17.31
CA GLY A 422 -8.51 -5.75 17.50
C GLY A 422 -7.61 -6.11 16.33
N ASN A 423 -8.14 -6.60 15.19
CA ASN A 423 -7.34 -6.93 14.00
C ASN A 423 -6.91 -5.70 13.15
N GLY A 424 -7.26 -4.49 13.59
CA GLY A 424 -6.92 -3.24 12.91
C GLY A 424 -7.71 -2.95 11.62
N TYR A 425 -8.70 -3.77 11.29
CA TYR A 425 -9.64 -3.58 10.17
C TYR A 425 -11.07 -3.43 10.67
N PRO A 426 -11.93 -2.75 9.89
CA PRO A 426 -11.65 -1.91 8.72
C PRO A 426 -11.07 -0.54 9.10
N SER A 427 -10.41 0.10 8.13
CA SER A 427 -10.18 1.55 8.15
C SER A 427 -11.45 2.30 7.76
N VAL A 428 -11.62 3.53 8.25
CA VAL A 428 -12.84 4.32 8.02
C VAL A 428 -12.51 5.58 7.21
N PHE A 429 -13.16 5.73 6.06
CA PHE A 429 -12.96 6.82 5.11
C PHE A 429 -14.18 7.73 5.01
N ASN A 430 -13.94 9.00 4.69
CA ASN A 430 -14.96 10.03 4.52
C ASN A 430 -15.17 10.38 3.03
N PRO A 431 -16.19 9.81 2.37
CA PRO A 431 -16.52 10.15 0.98
C PRO A 431 -16.77 11.64 0.76
N ASP A 432 -17.41 12.32 1.72
CA ASP A 432 -17.73 13.74 1.58
C ASP A 432 -16.48 14.63 1.51
N THR A 433 -15.36 14.17 2.07
CA THR A 433 -14.07 14.86 1.97
C THR A 433 -13.31 14.46 0.72
N TYR A 434 -13.13 13.16 0.45
CA TYR A 434 -12.31 12.76 -0.71
C TYR A 434 -12.99 13.05 -2.06
N ILE A 435 -14.31 13.07 -2.16
CA ILE A 435 -15.00 13.48 -3.39
C ILE A 435 -14.68 14.95 -3.70
N ARG A 436 -14.73 15.83 -2.70
CA ARG A 436 -14.33 17.25 -2.87
C ARG A 436 -12.87 17.39 -3.28
N GLU A 437 -11.99 16.59 -2.70
CA GLU A 437 -10.58 16.51 -3.04
C GLU A 437 -10.40 16.10 -4.51
N LEU A 438 -11.01 14.99 -4.95
CA LEU A 438 -10.88 14.49 -6.32
C LEU A 438 -11.45 15.48 -7.35
N VAL A 439 -12.57 16.14 -7.04
CA VAL A 439 -13.13 17.21 -7.89
C VAL A 439 -12.17 18.41 -7.96
N ARG A 440 -11.56 18.82 -6.83
CA ARG A 440 -10.53 19.87 -6.80
C ARG A 440 -9.32 19.51 -7.67
N GLN A 441 -8.94 18.24 -7.72
CA GLN A 441 -7.86 17.73 -8.58
C GLN A 441 -8.24 17.69 -10.07
N GLY A 442 -9.51 17.93 -10.42
CA GLY A 442 -10.02 18.02 -11.79
C GLY A 442 -10.76 16.79 -12.30
N LYS A 443 -11.11 15.83 -11.42
CA LYS A 443 -11.96 14.71 -11.76
C LYS A 443 -13.43 15.16 -11.89
N SER A 444 -14.22 14.49 -12.71
CA SER A 444 -15.68 14.72 -12.74
C SER A 444 -16.30 14.29 -11.40
N LEU A 445 -17.48 14.83 -11.10
CA LEU A 445 -18.18 14.46 -9.85
C LEU A 445 -18.56 12.98 -9.84
N GLU A 446 -18.97 12.46 -10.99
CA GLU A 446 -19.34 11.06 -11.17
C GLU A 446 -18.12 10.15 -10.96
N ASP A 447 -16.97 10.46 -11.59
CA ASP A 447 -15.75 9.69 -11.45
C ASP A 447 -15.20 9.76 -10.02
N ALA A 448 -15.37 10.90 -9.33
CA ALA A 448 -15.00 11.06 -7.94
C ALA A 448 -15.89 10.23 -6.97
N ARG A 449 -17.20 10.12 -7.26
CA ARG A 449 -18.13 9.29 -6.48
C ARG A 449 -17.89 7.80 -6.63
N GLU A 450 -17.56 7.35 -7.85
CA GLU A 450 -17.16 5.96 -8.13
C GLU A 450 -15.74 5.65 -7.66
N GLY A 451 -14.99 6.64 -7.19
CA GLY A 451 -13.66 6.51 -6.63
C GLY A 451 -13.65 6.10 -5.16
N GLY A 452 -12.46 5.93 -4.62
CA GLY A 452 -12.25 5.55 -3.22
C GLY A 452 -10.78 5.31 -2.91
N CYS A 453 -10.54 4.56 -1.84
CA CYS A 453 -9.20 4.22 -1.41
C CYS A 453 -8.62 3.07 -2.23
N SER A 454 -7.37 3.21 -2.63
CA SER A 454 -6.69 2.21 -3.46
C SER A 454 -5.50 1.55 -2.77
N GLY A 455 -5.23 1.85 -1.55
CA GLY A 455 -4.12 1.29 -0.78
C GLY A 455 -4.28 1.61 0.68
N CYS A 456 -3.42 2.49 1.20
CA CYS A 456 -3.46 2.87 2.61
C CYS A 456 -4.48 3.99 2.88
N ILE A 457 -4.31 5.13 2.19
CA ILE A 457 -5.19 6.31 2.30
C ILE A 457 -5.37 7.03 0.95
N GLU A 458 -4.62 6.63 -0.05
CA GLU A 458 -4.62 7.26 -1.36
C GLU A 458 -5.99 7.03 -2.02
N VAL A 459 -6.63 8.13 -2.41
CA VAL A 459 -7.91 8.09 -3.08
C VAL A 459 -7.78 8.46 -4.54
N GLY A 460 -8.59 7.84 -5.40
CA GLY A 460 -8.54 8.08 -6.83
C GLY A 460 -9.81 7.66 -7.56
N ALA A 461 -9.89 7.97 -8.84
CA ALA A 461 -11.00 7.59 -9.73
C ALA A 461 -10.77 6.16 -10.25
N PHE A 462 -11.50 5.20 -9.71
CA PHE A 462 -11.36 3.78 -10.04
C PHE A 462 -11.55 3.49 -11.53
N GLY A 463 -10.64 2.68 -12.10
CA GLY A 463 -10.65 2.30 -13.51
C GLY A 463 -10.38 3.43 -14.51
N LYS A 464 -10.04 4.63 -14.03
CA LYS A 464 -9.90 5.83 -14.87
C LYS A 464 -8.60 6.59 -14.63
N GLU A 465 -7.90 6.27 -13.55
CA GLU A 465 -6.73 7.00 -13.09
C GLU A 465 -5.48 6.14 -13.05
N ALA A 466 -4.40 6.67 -13.60
CA ALA A 466 -3.06 6.21 -13.35
C ALA A 466 -2.46 7.08 -12.25
N TYR A 467 -2.40 6.57 -11.03
CA TYR A 467 -1.77 7.26 -9.92
C TYR A 467 -0.59 6.47 -9.36
N LEU A 468 0.55 7.16 -9.34
CA LEU A 468 1.83 6.55 -9.00
C LEU A 468 2.33 7.10 -7.68
N LEU A 469 2.64 6.19 -6.77
CA LEU A 469 3.41 6.53 -5.56
C LEU A 469 4.88 6.69 -5.89
N THR A 470 5.53 7.62 -5.20
CA THR A 470 6.94 7.91 -5.42
C THR A 470 7.82 7.70 -4.21
N GLY A 471 7.24 7.42 -3.03
CA GLY A 471 7.94 7.27 -1.77
C GLY A 471 7.77 8.48 -0.85
N TYR A 472 8.50 8.50 0.26
CA TYR A 472 8.25 9.34 1.42
C TYR A 472 9.22 10.49 1.54
N LEU A 473 8.78 11.60 2.18
CA LEU A 473 9.60 12.76 2.55
C LEU A 473 9.65 12.88 4.07
N ASN A 474 10.86 12.95 4.64
CA ASN A 474 11.13 13.07 6.07
C ASN A 474 11.15 14.54 6.50
N THR A 475 10.01 15.08 6.91
CA THR A 475 9.92 16.51 7.28
C THR A 475 10.71 16.87 8.55
N PRO A 476 10.81 16.03 9.61
CA PRO A 476 11.69 16.27 10.74
C PRO A 476 13.19 16.25 10.37
N LYS A 477 13.63 15.37 9.46
CA LYS A 477 15.03 15.36 8.99
C LYS A 477 15.42 16.66 8.31
N ILE A 478 14.49 17.24 7.54
CA ILE A 478 14.72 18.55 6.92
C ILE A 478 14.92 19.64 7.98
N LEU A 479 14.20 19.58 9.11
CA LEU A 479 14.43 20.51 10.21
C LEU A 479 15.79 20.27 10.89
N GLU A 480 16.17 19.00 11.10
CA GLU A 480 17.49 18.65 11.65
C GLU A 480 18.62 19.25 10.78
N ILE A 481 18.54 19.08 9.47
CA ILE A 481 19.49 19.68 8.50
C ILE A 481 19.44 21.20 8.56
N THR A 482 18.26 21.82 8.71
CA THR A 482 18.11 23.28 8.85
C THR A 482 18.80 23.81 10.12
N LEU A 483 18.63 23.10 11.24
CA LEU A 483 19.23 23.44 12.53
C LEU A 483 20.75 23.25 12.57
N ASN A 484 21.32 22.68 11.49
CA ASN A 484 22.76 22.48 11.30
C ASN A 484 23.28 23.15 10.01
N ASP A 485 22.61 24.24 9.55
CA ASP A 485 23.00 25.03 8.38
C ASP A 485 23.29 24.21 7.13
N GLY A 486 22.41 23.24 6.83
CA GLY A 486 22.52 22.35 5.68
C GLY A 486 23.34 21.09 5.90
N PHE A 487 24.02 20.95 7.05
CA PHE A 487 24.79 19.77 7.40
C PHE A 487 23.92 18.69 8.07
N ASP A 488 24.15 17.45 7.71
CA ASP A 488 23.51 16.29 8.34
C ASP A 488 24.46 15.65 9.36
N PRO A 489 24.15 15.73 10.68
CA PRO A 489 25.02 15.17 11.72
C PRO A 489 25.14 13.65 11.65
N GLU A 490 24.09 12.94 11.22
CA GLU A 490 24.07 11.47 11.20
C GLU A 490 25.00 10.89 10.12
N THR A 491 25.07 11.51 8.95
CA THR A 491 25.94 11.07 7.86
C THR A 491 27.26 11.82 7.79
N GLY A 492 27.41 12.94 8.52
CA GLY A 492 28.57 13.79 8.47
C GLY A 492 28.75 14.54 7.14
N LYS A 493 27.65 14.78 6.39
CA LYS A 493 27.70 15.39 5.06
C LYS A 493 26.90 16.69 4.98
N MET A 494 27.33 17.55 4.07
CA MET A 494 26.54 18.69 3.65
C MET A 494 25.52 18.22 2.62
N LEU A 495 24.23 18.14 3.00
CA LEU A 495 23.15 17.66 2.16
C LEU A 495 22.24 18.77 1.66
N GLY A 496 21.98 19.77 2.49
CA GLY A 496 21.07 20.86 2.21
C GLY A 496 21.77 22.17 1.85
N LEU A 497 20.94 23.20 1.72
CA LEU A 497 21.41 24.56 1.49
C LEU A 497 22.02 25.15 2.76
N ARG A 498 22.96 26.06 2.62
CA ARG A 498 23.36 26.93 3.73
C ARG A 498 22.31 28.02 3.91
N THR A 499 21.47 27.85 4.93
CA THR A 499 20.36 28.78 5.22
C THR A 499 20.68 29.73 6.37
N GLY A 500 21.85 29.61 6.96
CA GLY A 500 22.35 30.41 8.08
C GLY A 500 22.45 29.62 9.39
N ASP A 501 23.42 30.00 10.23
CA ASP A 501 23.55 29.39 11.56
C ASP A 501 22.27 29.70 12.39
N PRO A 502 21.55 28.73 12.90
CA PRO A 502 20.30 28.93 13.65
C PRO A 502 20.50 29.78 14.92
N ARG A 503 21.72 29.79 15.47
CA ARG A 503 22.10 30.66 16.61
C ARG A 503 22.05 32.16 16.27
N SER A 504 22.11 32.49 14.98
CA SER A 504 22.09 33.88 14.50
C SER A 504 20.68 34.41 14.27
N PHE A 505 19.67 33.54 14.17
CA PHE A 505 18.29 33.96 13.90
C PHE A 505 17.71 34.77 15.06
N LYS A 506 17.01 35.86 14.72
CA LYS A 506 16.46 36.81 15.69
C LYS A 506 15.00 36.57 15.99
N SER A 507 14.32 35.82 15.12
CA SER A 507 12.90 35.53 15.26
C SER A 507 12.58 34.10 14.79
N PHE A 508 11.41 33.62 15.22
CA PHE A 508 10.87 32.33 14.76
C PHE A 508 10.64 32.35 13.23
N GLU A 509 10.22 33.46 12.68
CA GLU A 509 9.96 33.65 11.25
C GLU A 509 11.22 33.46 10.41
N GLU A 510 12.39 33.93 10.90
CA GLU A 510 13.68 33.69 10.23
C GLU A 510 14.02 32.18 10.19
N LEU A 511 13.88 31.50 11.32
CA LEU A 511 14.07 30.04 11.39
C LEU A 511 13.10 29.29 10.49
N TYR A 512 11.81 29.63 10.59
CA TYR A 512 10.77 28.97 9.77
C TYR A 512 11.01 29.21 8.28
N GLY A 513 11.44 30.41 7.90
CA GLY A 513 11.83 30.75 6.53
C GLY A 513 13.05 29.96 6.04
N ALA A 514 14.02 29.68 6.92
CA ALA A 514 15.16 28.81 6.61
C ALA A 514 14.70 27.35 6.36
N TRP A 515 13.82 26.80 7.22
CA TRP A 515 13.21 25.49 7.02
C TRP A 515 12.44 25.38 5.71
N LYS A 516 11.63 26.39 5.36
CA LYS A 516 10.91 26.41 4.08
C LYS A 516 11.84 26.31 2.88
N LYS A 517 12.96 27.02 2.88
CA LYS A 517 13.95 26.95 1.79
C LYS A 517 14.58 25.56 1.68
N GLN A 518 14.89 24.93 2.80
CA GLN A 518 15.40 23.54 2.81
C GLN A 518 14.35 22.55 2.29
N MET A 519 13.11 22.69 2.75
CA MET A 519 11.99 21.85 2.33
C MET A 519 11.74 21.96 0.82
N GLU A 520 11.67 23.17 0.28
CA GLU A 520 11.52 23.41 -1.15
C GLU A 520 12.70 22.83 -1.97
N TYR A 521 13.92 22.93 -1.45
CA TYR A 521 15.10 22.33 -2.09
C TYR A 521 14.97 20.81 -2.21
N PHE A 522 14.65 20.10 -1.12
CA PHE A 522 14.55 18.65 -1.14
C PHE A 522 13.31 18.16 -1.91
N VAL A 523 12.20 18.88 -1.86
CA VAL A 523 11.03 18.61 -2.71
C VAL A 523 11.38 18.72 -4.19
N ASN A 524 12.08 19.80 -4.60
CA ASN A 524 12.50 19.97 -5.99
C ASN A 524 13.50 18.90 -6.43
N LEU A 525 14.43 18.50 -5.55
CA LEU A 525 15.39 17.42 -5.81
C LEU A 525 14.66 16.10 -6.04
N LYS A 526 13.67 15.77 -5.19
CA LYS A 526 12.85 14.55 -5.34
C LYS A 526 12.00 14.58 -6.61
N LEU A 527 11.30 15.69 -6.88
CA LEU A 527 10.44 15.87 -8.07
C LEU A 527 11.20 15.70 -9.38
N SER A 528 12.41 16.22 -9.48
CA SER A 528 13.23 16.09 -10.70
C SER A 528 13.51 14.63 -11.07
N VAL A 529 13.76 13.80 -10.07
CA VAL A 529 14.03 12.37 -10.27
C VAL A 529 12.73 11.57 -10.41
N ASN A 530 11.64 11.95 -9.73
CA ASN A 530 10.34 11.33 -9.94
C ASN A 530 9.94 11.36 -11.41
N ASN A 531 10.05 12.51 -12.07
CA ASN A 531 9.75 12.66 -13.49
C ASN A 531 10.68 11.77 -14.35
N TYR A 532 11.96 11.69 -14.00
CA TYR A 532 12.88 10.80 -14.71
C TYR A 532 12.47 9.33 -14.57
N ILE A 533 12.14 8.87 -13.35
CA ILE A 533 11.73 7.49 -13.10
C ILE A 533 10.43 7.15 -13.88
N GLU A 534 9.43 8.03 -13.85
CA GLU A 534 8.19 7.83 -14.63
C GLU A 534 8.49 7.67 -16.12
N ARG A 535 9.41 8.50 -16.64
CA ARG A 535 9.82 8.37 -18.04
C ARG A 535 10.53 7.05 -18.32
N MET A 536 11.35 6.54 -17.39
CA MET A 536 11.97 5.23 -17.54
C MET A 536 10.96 4.09 -17.58
N PHE A 537 9.88 4.15 -16.78
CA PHE A 537 8.80 3.16 -16.86
C PHE A 537 8.10 3.20 -18.21
N SER A 538 7.75 4.36 -18.74
CA SER A 538 7.13 4.46 -20.06
C SER A 538 8.02 3.95 -21.20
N LEU A 539 9.35 4.08 -21.07
CA LEU A 539 10.29 3.67 -22.11
C LEU A 539 10.69 2.19 -22.06
N TYR A 540 10.74 1.59 -20.87
CA TYR A 540 11.32 0.25 -20.70
C TYR A 540 10.37 -0.78 -20.09
N ALA A 541 9.30 -0.34 -19.43
CA ALA A 541 8.35 -1.21 -18.76
C ALA A 541 6.90 -0.76 -18.95
N PRO A 542 6.43 -0.53 -20.20
CA PRO A 542 5.03 -0.20 -20.44
C PRO A 542 4.11 -1.29 -19.90
N ALA A 543 2.93 -0.88 -19.38
CA ALA A 543 1.94 -1.71 -18.73
C ALA A 543 0.80 -2.07 -19.71
N THR A 544 1.05 -3.00 -20.61
CA THR A 544 0.17 -3.28 -21.75
C THR A 544 -1.11 -4.01 -21.35
N PHE A 545 -1.06 -4.90 -20.35
CA PHE A 545 -2.22 -5.59 -19.82
C PHE A 545 -3.06 -4.67 -18.91
N LEU A 546 -2.42 -3.98 -17.95
CA LEU A 546 -3.10 -3.06 -17.05
C LEU A 546 -3.88 -1.97 -17.84
N SER A 547 -3.30 -1.48 -18.92
CA SER A 547 -3.90 -0.44 -19.76
C SER A 547 -5.24 -0.82 -20.40
N LEU A 548 -5.54 -2.12 -20.51
CA LEU A 548 -6.84 -2.61 -21.01
C LEU A 548 -8.02 -2.18 -20.14
N TYR A 549 -7.78 -2.01 -18.86
CA TYR A 549 -8.81 -1.75 -17.83
C TYR A 549 -8.86 -0.30 -17.37
N ILE A 550 -7.99 0.56 -17.91
CA ILE A 550 -7.95 1.98 -17.55
C ILE A 550 -8.53 2.81 -18.70
N ASP A 551 -9.55 3.60 -18.38
CA ASP A 551 -10.25 4.43 -19.36
C ASP A 551 -9.29 5.33 -20.13
N ASP A 552 -9.58 5.49 -21.39
CA ASP A 552 -8.91 6.29 -22.40
C ASP A 552 -7.58 5.70 -22.93
N CYS A 553 -6.98 4.67 -22.30
CA CYS A 553 -5.73 4.07 -22.80
C CYS A 553 -5.89 3.51 -24.22
N ILE A 554 -6.94 2.72 -24.48
CA ILE A 554 -7.22 2.18 -25.82
C ILE A 554 -7.60 3.30 -26.79
N GLU A 555 -8.44 4.25 -26.39
CA GLU A 555 -8.87 5.37 -27.21
C GLU A 555 -7.71 6.26 -27.64
N LYS A 556 -6.78 6.53 -26.73
CA LYS A 556 -5.58 7.33 -27.01
C LYS A 556 -4.48 6.53 -27.71
N GLY A 557 -4.52 5.19 -27.66
CA GLY A 557 -3.43 4.34 -28.13
C GLY A 557 -2.16 4.58 -27.33
N ARG A 558 -2.27 4.70 -26.02
CA ARG A 558 -1.16 4.95 -25.09
C ARG A 558 -1.31 4.12 -23.84
N ASP A 559 -0.20 3.62 -23.33
CA ASP A 559 -0.22 2.85 -22.09
C ASP A 559 -0.38 3.70 -20.83
N TYR A 560 -0.58 3.05 -19.72
CA TYR A 560 -0.72 3.60 -18.38
C TYR A 560 0.42 4.58 -17.99
N TYR A 561 1.67 4.25 -18.30
CA TYR A 561 2.84 5.08 -18.00
C TYR A 561 3.11 6.17 -19.03
N SER A 562 2.48 6.10 -20.19
CA SER A 562 2.63 7.08 -21.27
C SER A 562 1.54 8.15 -21.29
N GLY A 563 0.71 8.23 -20.24
CA GLY A 563 -0.37 9.21 -20.14
C GLY A 563 -1.66 8.75 -20.86
N GLY A 564 -1.83 7.45 -21.05
CA GLY A 564 -3.04 6.87 -21.65
C GLY A 564 -4.29 7.09 -20.80
N ALA A 565 -4.17 6.98 -19.48
CA ALA A 565 -5.29 7.13 -18.55
C ALA A 565 -6.02 8.50 -18.71
N ARG A 566 -7.29 8.52 -18.30
CA ARG A 566 -8.09 9.77 -18.27
C ARG A 566 -7.47 10.76 -17.30
N TYR A 567 -7.09 10.30 -16.12
CA TYR A 567 -6.41 11.08 -15.08
C TYR A 567 -5.04 10.48 -14.78
N ASN A 568 -4.05 11.34 -14.55
CA ASN A 568 -2.66 10.94 -14.37
C ASN A 568 -2.08 11.68 -13.16
N THR A 569 -2.01 11.03 -12.01
CA THR A 569 -1.59 11.63 -10.75
C THR A 569 -0.29 10.99 -10.26
N THR A 570 0.59 11.79 -9.67
CA THR A 570 1.82 11.36 -9.00
C THR A 570 1.74 11.78 -7.55
N TYR A 571 1.96 10.87 -6.60
CA TYR A 571 1.87 11.17 -5.17
C TYR A 571 3.25 11.21 -4.52
N ILE A 572 3.48 12.23 -3.69
CA ILE A 572 4.58 12.30 -2.72
C ILE A 572 3.99 12.21 -1.33
N GLN A 573 4.49 11.26 -0.55
CA GLN A 573 4.03 11.01 0.81
C GLN A 573 4.90 11.75 1.81
N CYS A 574 4.32 12.57 2.68
CA CYS A 574 5.04 13.29 3.74
C CYS A 574 4.78 12.65 5.10
N THR A 575 5.82 12.56 5.91
CA THR A 575 5.82 11.90 7.23
C THR A 575 6.33 12.86 8.28
N GLY A 576 5.75 12.78 9.50
CA GLY A 576 6.28 13.49 10.67
C GLY A 576 5.65 14.84 10.96
N LEU A 577 4.40 15.10 10.52
CA LEU A 577 3.72 16.39 10.78
C LEU A 577 3.64 16.71 12.27
N GLY A 578 3.23 15.78 13.12
CA GLY A 578 3.18 15.99 14.57
C GLY A 578 4.56 16.32 15.14
N THR A 579 5.58 15.53 14.77
CA THR A 579 6.94 15.72 15.27
C THR A 579 7.53 17.07 14.87
N ILE A 580 7.40 17.49 13.59
CA ILE A 580 7.92 18.81 13.17
C ILE A 580 7.16 19.96 13.80
N THR A 581 5.84 19.84 13.94
CA THR A 581 5.01 20.83 14.62
C THR A 581 5.47 21.04 16.07
N ASP A 582 5.67 19.95 16.81
CA ASP A 582 6.11 19.98 18.19
C ASP A 582 7.52 20.58 18.33
N CYS A 583 8.41 20.27 17.38
CA CYS A 583 9.74 20.89 17.33
C CYS A 583 9.67 22.40 17.11
N LEU A 584 8.87 22.84 16.16
CA LEU A 584 8.70 24.26 15.86
C LEU A 584 8.01 24.99 17.01
N SER A 585 7.00 24.37 17.64
CA SER A 585 6.33 24.90 18.84
C SER A 585 7.32 25.08 20.00
N THR A 586 8.20 24.10 20.22
CA THR A 586 9.26 24.17 21.24
C THR A 586 10.21 25.35 21.02
N LEU A 587 10.73 25.47 19.79
CA LEU A 587 11.65 26.55 19.45
C LEU A 587 10.99 27.92 19.54
N LYS A 588 9.78 28.04 18.98
CA LYS A 588 9.02 29.31 19.04
C LYS A 588 8.82 29.74 20.47
N LYS A 589 8.28 28.87 21.33
CA LYS A 589 7.96 29.21 22.72
C LYS A 589 9.21 29.44 23.55
N HIS A 590 10.08 28.46 23.65
CA HIS A 590 11.15 28.47 24.66
C HIS A 590 12.41 29.21 24.23
N VAL A 591 12.66 29.37 22.92
CA VAL A 591 13.84 30.10 22.41
C VAL A 591 13.48 31.54 22.05
N PHE A 592 12.45 31.74 21.23
CA PHE A 592 12.20 33.08 20.68
C PHE A 592 11.27 33.93 21.55
N GLU A 593 10.22 33.39 22.13
CA GLU A 593 9.23 34.16 22.93
C GLU A 593 9.65 34.26 24.40
N GLU A 594 9.73 33.13 25.12
CA GLU A 594 10.06 33.09 26.54
C GLU A 594 11.55 33.36 26.81
N LYS A 595 12.41 33.08 25.82
CA LYS A 595 13.88 33.17 25.95
C LYS A 595 14.42 32.38 27.16
N ARG A 596 13.77 31.27 27.46
CA ARG A 596 14.12 30.41 28.57
C ARG A 596 15.42 29.66 28.31
N TYR A 597 15.62 29.25 27.07
CA TYR A 597 16.83 28.58 26.60
C TYR A 597 17.35 29.36 25.39
N SER A 598 18.67 29.47 25.28
CA SER A 598 19.29 29.89 24.04
C SER A 598 19.23 28.76 22.99
N MET A 599 19.36 29.11 21.72
CA MET A 599 19.47 28.12 20.65
C MET A 599 20.68 27.18 20.87
N ASP A 600 21.78 27.71 21.39
CA ASP A 600 23.00 26.93 21.69
C ASP A 600 22.77 25.88 22.79
N GLU A 601 22.05 26.24 23.87
CA GLU A 601 21.71 25.31 24.95
C GLU A 601 20.84 24.17 24.46
N ILE A 602 19.78 24.46 23.67
CA ILE A 602 18.90 23.43 23.13
C ILE A 602 19.64 22.52 22.14
N LEU A 603 20.36 23.09 21.19
CA LEU A 603 21.11 22.29 20.21
C LEU A 603 22.22 21.46 20.86
N GLY A 604 22.86 22.01 21.92
CA GLY A 604 23.83 21.28 22.72
C GLY A 604 23.20 20.07 23.46
N ALA A 605 22.00 20.23 24.03
CA ALA A 605 21.26 19.15 24.67
C ALA A 605 20.85 18.07 23.65
N VAL A 606 20.33 18.48 22.48
CA VAL A 606 19.99 17.57 21.37
C VAL A 606 21.20 16.77 20.89
N ALA A 607 22.35 17.42 20.69
CA ALA A 607 23.60 16.75 20.27
C ALA A 607 24.09 15.70 21.28
N ARG A 608 23.77 15.87 22.58
CA ARG A 608 24.06 14.90 23.63
C ARG A 608 22.93 13.88 23.85
N ASN A 609 21.91 13.88 23.02
CA ASN A 609 20.70 13.08 23.19
C ASN A 609 20.07 13.30 24.58
N PHE A 610 20.08 14.53 25.07
CA PHE A 610 19.65 14.99 26.39
C PHE A 610 20.37 14.36 27.59
N LYS A 611 21.49 13.68 27.37
CA LYS A 611 22.27 13.11 28.46
C LYS A 611 22.87 14.23 29.31
N GLY A 612 22.46 14.31 30.58
CA GLY A 612 22.79 15.39 31.51
C GLY A 612 21.84 16.61 31.42
N ASP A 613 20.89 16.59 30.49
CA ASP A 613 19.90 17.66 30.26
C ASP A 613 18.46 17.15 30.49
N GLU A 614 18.26 16.10 31.29
CA GLU A 614 16.97 15.46 31.54
C GLU A 614 15.92 16.44 32.08
N LYS A 615 16.35 17.42 32.90
CA LYS A 615 15.46 18.46 33.44
C LYS A 615 14.93 19.37 32.31
N MET A 616 15.80 19.73 31.37
CA MET A 616 15.41 20.52 30.19
C MET A 616 14.42 19.71 29.34
N ARG A 617 14.75 18.47 29.05
CA ARG A 617 13.87 17.57 28.27
C ARG A 617 12.50 17.41 28.93
N LEU A 618 12.42 17.13 30.21
CA LEU A 618 11.15 17.02 30.94
C LEU A 618 10.39 18.34 30.96
N TYR A 619 11.09 19.46 31.11
CA TYR A 619 10.46 20.78 31.07
C TYR A 619 9.81 21.03 29.70
N ILE A 620 10.54 20.75 28.61
CA ILE A 620 10.03 20.88 27.23
C ILE A 620 8.79 20.01 27.06
N ARG A 621 8.87 18.72 27.41
CA ARG A 621 7.75 17.77 27.28
C ARG A 621 6.49 18.20 28.04
N ASN A 622 6.63 18.85 29.17
CA ASN A 622 5.50 19.19 30.05
C ASN A 622 4.97 20.63 29.86
N HIS A 623 5.70 21.51 29.17
CA HIS A 623 5.33 22.94 29.09
C HIS A 623 5.24 23.45 27.68
N THR A 624 5.53 22.66 26.66
CA THR A 624 5.32 23.05 25.26
C THR A 624 3.90 22.70 24.84
N PRO A 625 3.13 23.60 24.22
CA PRO A 625 1.92 23.21 23.49
C PRO A 625 2.27 22.27 22.33
N PHE A 626 1.77 21.07 22.41
CA PHE A 626 1.99 20.04 21.37
C PHE A 626 0.74 19.81 20.53
N PHE A 627 0.94 19.42 19.27
CA PHE A 627 -0.10 19.13 18.31
C PHE A 627 -0.97 17.93 18.77
N GLY A 628 -2.28 18.01 18.50
CA GLY A 628 -3.25 16.98 18.87
C GLY A 628 -3.97 17.22 20.20
N ASN A 629 -3.80 18.40 20.82
CA ASN A 629 -4.41 18.75 22.10
C ASN A 629 -5.45 19.90 22.01
N ASP A 630 -5.93 20.20 20.82
CA ASP A 630 -6.83 21.33 20.53
C ASP A 630 -6.25 22.69 21.00
N ASP A 631 -4.92 22.80 20.99
CA ASP A 631 -4.23 24.04 21.38
C ASP A 631 -3.93 24.88 20.13
N THR A 632 -4.54 26.05 20.05
CA THR A 632 -4.39 26.98 18.90
C THR A 632 -2.94 27.35 18.62
N TYR A 633 -2.07 27.38 19.62
CA TYR A 633 -0.66 27.71 19.44
C TYR A 633 0.06 26.66 18.57
N ALA A 634 -0.05 25.38 18.92
CA ALA A 634 0.53 24.28 18.16
C ALA A 634 -0.20 24.04 16.82
N ASP A 635 -1.53 24.05 16.86
CA ASP A 635 -2.34 23.76 15.68
C ASP A 635 -2.13 24.77 14.54
N THR A 636 -1.91 26.05 14.87
CA THR A 636 -1.57 27.09 13.87
C THR A 636 -0.23 26.80 13.19
N ILE A 637 0.73 26.24 13.91
CA ILE A 637 2.02 25.82 13.33
C ILE A 637 1.80 24.62 12.42
N ALA A 638 1.01 23.62 12.84
CA ALA A 638 0.67 22.45 12.01
C ALA A 638 0.00 22.86 10.70
N VAL A 639 -1.00 23.76 10.76
CA VAL A 639 -1.67 24.32 9.57
C VAL A 639 -0.67 25.01 8.65
N SER A 640 0.28 25.76 9.20
CA SER A 640 1.30 26.47 8.41
C SER A 640 2.24 25.49 7.71
N VAL A 641 2.74 24.48 8.43
CA VAL A 641 3.60 23.42 7.87
C VAL A 641 2.87 22.63 6.77
N TYR A 642 1.63 22.20 7.04
CA TYR A 642 0.81 21.48 6.07
C TYR A 642 0.58 22.29 4.80
N ASN A 643 0.17 23.55 4.92
CA ASN A 643 -0.07 24.42 3.77
C ASN A 643 1.21 24.72 2.97
N ASP A 644 2.36 24.84 3.62
CA ASP A 644 3.64 25.05 2.92
C ASP A 644 4.09 23.78 2.18
N LEU A 645 3.83 22.58 2.71
CA LEU A 645 4.03 21.31 2.00
C LEU A 645 3.08 21.19 0.79
N VAL A 646 1.80 21.50 0.97
CA VAL A 646 0.82 21.57 -0.12
C VAL A 646 1.34 22.49 -1.22
N LYS A 647 1.72 23.73 -0.88
CA LYS A 647 2.22 24.72 -1.84
C LYS A 647 3.47 24.26 -2.59
N ALA A 648 4.35 23.52 -1.95
CA ALA A 648 5.58 23.05 -2.58
C ALA A 648 5.35 21.86 -3.54
N ILE A 649 4.35 21.00 -3.27
CA ILE A 649 4.15 19.72 -3.94
C ILE A 649 2.96 19.74 -4.90
N GLU A 650 1.79 20.26 -4.46
CA GLU A 650 0.54 20.18 -5.21
C GLU A 650 0.61 20.89 -6.56
N GLY A 651 0.02 20.25 -7.56
CA GLY A 651 -0.16 20.84 -8.89
C GLY A 651 1.09 20.93 -9.75
N ARG A 652 2.26 20.42 -9.28
CA ARG A 652 3.48 20.35 -10.10
C ARG A 652 3.26 19.35 -11.26
N PRO A 653 3.70 19.68 -12.49
CA PRO A 653 3.48 18.81 -13.63
C PRO A 653 4.28 17.50 -13.52
N ASN A 654 3.67 16.39 -13.96
CA ASN A 654 4.34 15.10 -14.15
C ASN A 654 4.55 14.80 -15.64
N THR A 655 5.22 13.69 -15.97
CA THR A 655 5.56 13.33 -17.36
C THR A 655 4.39 12.78 -18.17
N ARG A 656 3.26 12.49 -17.53
CA ARG A 656 2.08 11.85 -18.11
C ARG A 656 0.96 12.84 -18.43
N GLY A 657 1.23 14.15 -18.38
CA GLY A 657 0.24 15.21 -18.60
C GLY A 657 -0.67 15.51 -17.40
N GLY A 658 -0.38 14.95 -16.25
CA GLY A 658 -1.09 15.19 -15.00
C GLY A 658 -0.27 16.01 -14.00
N LYS A 659 -0.57 15.84 -12.71
CA LYS A 659 -0.02 16.64 -11.62
C LYS A 659 0.44 15.79 -10.45
N THR A 660 1.33 16.38 -9.63
CA THR A 660 1.75 15.81 -8.35
C THR A 660 0.78 16.22 -7.26
N CYS A 661 0.50 15.31 -6.35
CA CYS A 661 -0.31 15.50 -5.15
C CYS A 661 0.47 15.11 -3.90
N LEU A 662 0.13 15.74 -2.78
CA LEU A 662 0.66 15.44 -1.45
C LEU A 662 -0.20 14.38 -0.76
N ASN A 663 0.40 13.34 -0.17
CA ASN A 663 -0.22 12.50 0.84
C ASN A 663 0.45 12.69 2.21
N MET A 664 -0.34 12.55 3.27
CA MET A 664 0.18 12.54 4.64
C MET A 664 0.09 11.12 5.21
N LEU A 665 1.12 10.31 4.92
CA LEU A 665 1.17 8.88 5.21
C LEU A 665 2.60 8.45 5.50
N SER A 666 2.77 7.35 6.21
CA SER A 666 4.10 6.81 6.51
C SER A 666 4.30 5.33 6.20
N THR A 667 3.25 4.52 6.15
CA THR A 667 3.39 3.05 6.20
C THR A 667 4.27 2.64 7.40
N THR A 668 5.46 2.08 7.20
CA THR A 668 6.50 1.88 8.24
C THR A 668 7.60 2.93 8.21
N CYS A 669 7.56 3.85 7.24
CA CYS A 669 8.66 4.76 6.98
C CYS A 669 8.94 5.74 8.13
N HIS A 670 7.92 6.08 8.97
CA HIS A 670 8.11 6.89 10.18
C HIS A 670 9.09 6.24 11.18
N ASN A 671 9.13 4.92 11.23
CA ASN A 671 10.10 4.18 12.04
C ASN A 671 11.50 4.26 11.40
N TYR A 672 11.63 3.98 10.10
CA TYR A 672 12.89 4.12 9.38
C TYR A 672 13.44 5.54 9.45
N PHE A 673 12.59 6.54 9.21
CA PHE A 673 12.99 7.94 9.29
C PHE A 673 13.42 8.37 10.69
N GLY A 674 12.78 7.84 11.72
CA GLY A 674 13.23 8.03 13.09
C GLY A 674 14.62 7.47 13.34
N GLN A 675 14.94 6.28 12.79
CA GLN A 675 16.24 5.63 12.94
C GLN A 675 17.40 6.44 12.32
N VAL A 676 17.14 7.21 11.27
CA VAL A 676 18.13 8.04 10.59
C VAL A 676 18.14 9.51 11.06
N CYS A 677 17.37 9.83 12.10
CA CYS A 677 17.33 11.14 12.73
C CYS A 677 17.98 11.09 14.13
N GLY A 678 18.79 12.07 14.45
CA GLY A 678 19.25 12.34 15.80
C GLY A 678 18.12 12.69 16.76
N ALA A 679 18.42 13.07 17.99
CA ALA A 679 17.43 13.61 18.92
C ALA A 679 16.79 14.89 18.36
N SER A 680 15.57 15.21 18.78
CA SER A 680 14.90 16.42 18.32
C SER A 680 14.49 17.34 19.47
N VAL A 681 14.35 18.62 19.17
CA VAL A 681 14.18 19.70 20.15
C VAL A 681 12.89 19.59 20.97
N ASN A 682 11.91 18.82 20.52
CA ASN A 682 10.69 18.48 21.27
C ASN A 682 10.90 17.42 22.38
N GLY A 683 12.13 16.96 22.58
CA GLY A 683 12.47 15.96 23.59
C GLY A 683 12.39 14.50 23.15
N ARG A 684 12.24 14.23 21.83
CA ARG A 684 12.36 12.87 21.26
C ARG A 684 13.83 12.45 21.29
N PHE A 685 14.12 11.25 21.71
CA PHE A 685 15.46 10.69 21.67
C PHE A 685 15.89 10.32 20.24
N ALA A 686 17.20 10.28 20.02
CA ALA A 686 17.78 9.85 18.76
C ALA A 686 17.34 8.43 18.41
N HIS A 687 17.11 8.21 17.12
CA HIS A 687 16.77 6.90 16.54
C HIS A 687 15.41 6.32 16.96
N PHE A 688 14.59 7.06 17.70
CA PHE A 688 13.18 6.71 17.95
C PHE A 688 12.29 7.14 16.78
N ALA A 689 11.17 6.45 16.58
CA ALA A 689 10.22 6.77 15.52
C ALA A 689 9.77 8.23 15.57
N ILE A 690 9.54 8.84 14.42
CA ILE A 690 8.83 10.12 14.27
C ILE A 690 7.32 9.85 14.19
N SER A 691 6.48 10.89 14.23
CA SER A 691 5.04 10.71 14.05
C SER A 691 4.71 10.19 12.64
N ASP A 692 3.69 9.36 12.54
CA ASP A 692 3.14 8.92 11.27
C ASP A 692 2.24 9.99 10.65
N GLY A 693 1.88 9.86 9.39
CA GLY A 693 0.87 10.68 8.69
C GLY A 693 0.57 12.05 9.29
N THR A 694 -0.68 12.25 9.70
CA THR A 694 -1.14 13.45 10.41
C THR A 694 -1.33 13.23 11.92
N SER A 695 -1.02 12.04 12.43
CA SER A 695 -1.14 11.76 13.86
C SER A 695 -0.21 12.64 14.71
N PRO A 696 -0.57 12.94 15.96
CA PRO A 696 0.32 13.57 16.92
C PRO A 696 1.61 12.77 17.12
N ALA A 697 2.65 13.40 17.66
CA ALA A 697 3.84 12.67 18.07
C ALA A 697 3.54 11.76 19.26
N HIS A 698 4.17 10.58 19.30
CA HIS A 698 3.89 9.54 20.28
C HIS A 698 3.90 10.08 21.73
N GLY A 699 2.77 9.88 22.44
CA GLY A 699 2.57 10.32 23.83
C GLY A 699 2.57 11.84 24.02
N SER A 700 2.26 12.64 22.99
CA SER A 700 2.11 14.08 23.10
C SER A 700 0.66 14.55 23.16
N ASP A 701 -0.28 13.76 22.72
CA ASP A 701 -1.73 13.96 22.70
C ASP A 701 -2.35 13.53 24.05
N VAL A 702 -2.32 14.42 25.02
CA VAL A 702 -2.71 14.11 26.41
C VAL A 702 -4.13 14.56 26.78
N HIS A 703 -4.87 15.17 25.85
CA HIS A 703 -6.25 15.65 26.08
C HIS A 703 -7.32 14.77 25.42
N GLY A 704 -6.95 13.55 25.05
CA GLY A 704 -7.86 12.52 24.52
C GLY A 704 -8.25 12.70 23.05
N PRO A 705 -8.99 11.71 22.50
CA PRO A 705 -9.23 11.60 21.06
C PRO A 705 -10.09 12.76 20.50
N THR A 706 -10.98 13.34 21.32
CA THR A 706 -11.78 14.50 20.89
C THR A 706 -10.89 15.73 20.62
N ALA A 707 -9.84 15.96 21.41
CA ALA A 707 -8.89 17.04 21.16
C ALA A 707 -8.08 16.75 19.88
N VAL A 708 -7.69 15.51 19.66
CA VAL A 708 -6.97 15.09 18.43
C VAL A 708 -7.79 15.43 17.19
N ILE A 709 -9.05 14.97 17.11
CA ILE A 709 -9.89 15.24 15.92
C ILE A 709 -10.18 16.71 15.71
N ARG A 710 -10.23 17.54 16.77
CA ARG A 710 -10.38 18.99 16.66
C ARG A 710 -9.11 19.67 16.15
N SER A 711 -7.92 19.24 16.58
CA SER A 711 -6.65 19.72 16.02
C SER A 711 -6.56 19.40 14.52
N LEU A 712 -6.88 18.17 14.12
CA LEU A 712 -6.85 17.74 12.73
C LEU A 712 -7.94 18.41 11.87
N GLY A 713 -9.10 18.71 12.46
CA GLY A 713 -10.19 19.45 11.82
C GLY A 713 -9.84 20.89 11.42
N LYS A 714 -8.71 21.43 11.90
CA LYS A 714 -8.17 22.75 11.49
C LYS A 714 -7.36 22.68 10.20
N LEU A 715 -6.94 21.47 9.76
CA LEU A 715 -6.30 21.24 8.47
C LEU A 715 -7.38 21.12 7.38
N ASP A 716 -7.21 21.82 6.26
CA ASP A 716 -8.05 21.56 5.09
C ASP A 716 -7.55 20.30 4.37
N GLN A 717 -8.09 19.15 4.76
CA GLN A 717 -7.64 17.84 4.28
C GLN A 717 -8.02 17.60 2.81
N THR A 718 -8.85 18.44 2.20
CA THR A 718 -9.14 18.38 0.75
C THR A 718 -8.00 18.91 -0.11
N LEU A 719 -6.98 19.53 0.48
CA LEU A 719 -5.83 20.09 -0.25
C LEU A 719 -4.75 19.04 -0.56
N SER A 720 -4.82 17.86 0.03
CA SER A 720 -3.90 16.74 -0.23
C SER A 720 -4.59 15.62 -0.99
N GLY A 721 -3.87 14.54 -1.26
CA GLY A 721 -4.38 13.28 -1.85
C GLY A 721 -4.71 12.22 -0.80
N GLY A 722 -4.86 12.62 0.45
CA GLY A 722 -5.21 11.77 1.59
C GLY A 722 -4.37 12.04 2.83
N THR A 723 -4.99 11.84 4.00
CA THR A 723 -4.37 12.03 5.33
C THR A 723 -4.68 10.86 6.22
N LEU A 724 -3.70 10.38 6.98
CA LEU A 724 -3.83 9.24 7.87
C LEU A 724 -3.87 9.71 9.33
N LEU A 725 -4.91 9.26 10.07
CA LEU A 725 -5.00 9.38 11.53
C LEU A 725 -5.06 7.99 12.18
N ASN A 726 -4.13 7.72 13.10
CA ASN A 726 -4.13 6.58 14.00
C ASN A 726 -4.69 6.97 15.37
N VAL A 727 -5.57 6.11 15.93
CA VAL A 727 -6.03 6.23 17.32
C VAL A 727 -5.95 4.86 17.97
N ARG A 728 -5.52 4.79 19.24
CA ARG A 728 -5.46 3.55 20.01
C ARG A 728 -6.39 3.64 21.22
N PHE A 729 -7.20 2.59 21.40
CA PHE A 729 -8.11 2.44 22.54
C PHE A 729 -7.86 1.15 23.29
N VAL A 730 -8.11 1.17 24.59
CA VAL A 730 -8.15 -0.07 25.39
C VAL A 730 -9.39 -0.89 25.00
N PRO A 731 -9.30 -2.24 24.93
CA PRO A 731 -10.42 -3.10 24.53
C PRO A 731 -11.68 -2.91 25.40
N SER A 732 -11.52 -2.67 26.71
CA SER A 732 -12.61 -2.46 27.66
C SER A 732 -13.48 -1.26 27.30
N LEU A 733 -12.94 -0.27 26.58
CA LEU A 733 -13.66 0.94 26.19
C LEU A 733 -14.73 0.68 25.14
N LEU A 734 -14.62 -0.39 24.36
CA LEU A 734 -15.59 -0.75 23.31
C LEU A 734 -16.43 -1.99 23.64
N ALA A 735 -16.47 -2.40 24.89
CA ALA A 735 -17.15 -3.64 25.31
C ALA A 735 -18.67 -3.62 25.10
N GLY A 736 -19.31 -2.45 25.18
CA GLY A 736 -20.77 -2.30 25.13
C GLY A 736 -21.28 -1.60 23.88
N GLU A 737 -22.59 -1.76 23.61
CA GLU A 737 -23.28 -1.10 22.49
C GLU A 737 -23.34 0.42 22.65
N SER A 738 -23.30 0.92 23.89
CA SER A 738 -23.25 2.36 24.17
C SER A 738 -21.95 2.96 23.69
N GLU A 739 -20.85 2.26 23.93
CA GLU A 739 -19.51 2.67 23.58
C GLU A 739 -19.26 2.60 22.06
N VAL A 740 -19.83 1.59 21.40
CA VAL A 740 -19.86 1.51 19.92
C VAL A 740 -20.55 2.75 19.33
N ARG A 741 -21.70 3.17 19.88
CA ARG A 741 -22.40 4.39 19.45
C ARG A 741 -21.60 5.66 19.71
N LYS A 742 -20.88 5.75 20.84
CA LYS A 742 -20.02 6.90 21.15
C LYS A 742 -18.88 7.01 20.14
N LEU A 743 -18.19 5.89 19.83
CA LEU A 743 -17.16 5.88 18.80
C LEU A 743 -17.74 6.24 17.42
N GLY A 744 -18.93 5.75 17.07
CA GLY A 744 -19.63 6.16 15.86
C GLY A 744 -19.88 7.67 15.82
N SER A 745 -20.26 8.28 16.94
CA SER A 745 -20.43 9.73 17.05
C SER A 745 -19.11 10.49 16.91
N LEU A 746 -18.01 9.97 17.46
CA LEU A 746 -16.66 10.55 17.30
C LEU A 746 -16.22 10.54 15.84
N ILE A 747 -16.41 9.43 15.13
CA ILE A 747 -16.10 9.30 13.70
C ILE A 747 -16.93 10.28 12.88
N ARG A 748 -18.26 10.35 13.11
CA ARG A 748 -19.14 11.30 12.44
C ARG A 748 -18.72 12.75 12.67
N GLU A 749 -18.35 13.11 13.90
CA GLU A 749 -17.87 14.46 14.22
C GLU A 749 -16.54 14.76 13.51
N TYR A 750 -15.60 13.83 13.52
CA TYR A 750 -14.35 14.01 12.79
C TYR A 750 -14.60 14.25 11.28
N PHE A 751 -15.51 13.49 10.69
CA PHE A 751 -15.86 13.63 9.27
C PHE A 751 -16.60 14.95 8.99
N ARG A 752 -17.46 15.39 9.90
CA ARG A 752 -18.10 16.70 9.82
C ARG A 752 -17.09 17.87 9.89
N LEU A 753 -15.98 17.68 10.63
CA LEU A 753 -14.86 18.62 10.67
C LEU A 753 -13.98 18.59 9.41
N GLY A 754 -14.27 17.70 8.45
CA GLY A 754 -13.50 17.56 7.22
C GLY A 754 -12.38 16.53 7.29
N GLY A 755 -12.38 15.65 8.30
CA GLY A 755 -11.44 14.54 8.38
C GLY A 755 -11.57 13.61 7.18
N HIS A 756 -10.45 13.07 6.72
CA HIS A 756 -10.37 12.21 5.52
C HIS A 756 -10.45 10.73 5.86
N HIS A 757 -9.64 10.28 6.83
CA HIS A 757 -9.49 8.88 7.19
C HIS A 757 -9.14 8.73 8.68
N ILE A 758 -9.63 7.67 9.30
CA ILE A 758 -9.28 7.27 10.65
C ILE A 758 -9.17 5.75 10.75
N GLN A 759 -8.18 5.28 11.46
CA GLN A 759 -7.96 3.85 11.75
C GLN A 759 -7.66 3.63 13.22
N PHE A 760 -7.88 2.40 13.69
CA PHE A 760 -7.86 2.10 15.11
C PHE A 760 -6.97 0.91 15.45
N ASN A 761 -6.29 1.00 16.61
CA ASN A 761 -5.74 -0.12 17.35
C ASN A 761 -6.58 -0.33 18.60
N ILE A 762 -7.12 -1.52 18.78
CA ILE A 762 -7.89 -1.90 19.97
C ILE A 762 -7.07 -2.92 20.73
N VAL A 763 -6.09 -2.44 21.47
CA VAL A 763 -5.14 -3.24 22.24
C VAL A 763 -4.53 -2.40 23.36
N ASP A 764 -4.38 -2.96 24.54
CA ASP A 764 -3.74 -2.29 25.66
C ASP A 764 -2.21 -2.50 25.68
N THR A 765 -1.53 -1.64 26.42
CA THR A 765 -0.07 -1.67 26.55
C THR A 765 0.40 -2.95 27.26
N GLU A 766 -0.36 -3.50 28.20
CA GLU A 766 0.00 -4.71 28.94
C GLU A 766 0.06 -5.91 27.99
N THR A 767 -0.95 -6.09 27.13
CA THR A 767 -0.98 -7.13 26.11
C THR A 767 0.21 -7.02 25.15
N LEU A 768 0.53 -5.82 24.65
CA LEU A 768 1.67 -5.62 23.75
C LEU A 768 3.02 -5.94 24.42
N LEU A 769 3.21 -5.52 25.69
CA LEU A 769 4.42 -5.82 26.45
C LEU A 769 4.54 -7.31 26.80
N ASP A 770 3.42 -7.98 27.00
CA ASP A 770 3.39 -9.42 27.24
C ASP A 770 3.68 -10.20 25.97
N ALA A 771 3.13 -9.78 24.85
CA ALA A 771 3.40 -10.35 23.53
C ALA A 771 4.89 -10.26 23.13
N GLN A 772 5.60 -9.18 23.52
CA GLN A 772 7.05 -9.08 23.33
C GLN A 772 7.83 -10.11 24.15
N LYS A 773 7.34 -10.48 25.34
CA LYS A 773 8.01 -11.43 26.23
C LYS A 773 7.68 -12.89 25.90
N HIS A 774 6.46 -13.13 25.43
CA HIS A 774 5.91 -14.45 25.15
C HIS A 774 5.38 -14.55 23.70
N PRO A 775 6.23 -14.31 22.67
CA PRO A 775 5.76 -14.19 21.28
C PRO A 775 5.01 -15.42 20.77
N ASP A 776 5.31 -16.60 21.32
CA ASP A 776 4.63 -17.85 20.93
C ASP A 776 3.16 -17.93 21.35
N GLU A 777 2.76 -17.17 22.38
CA GLU A 777 1.40 -17.11 22.89
C GLU A 777 0.51 -16.11 22.15
N TYR A 778 1.12 -15.19 21.37
CA TYR A 778 0.46 -14.09 20.65
C TYR A 778 0.76 -14.09 19.16
N ARG A 779 0.86 -15.27 18.54
CA ARG A 779 1.23 -15.39 17.10
C ARG A 779 0.21 -14.82 16.14
N ASP A 780 -1.04 -14.74 16.58
CA ASP A 780 -2.19 -14.23 15.83
C ASP A 780 -2.57 -12.78 16.21
N LEU A 781 -1.78 -12.13 17.08
CA LEU A 781 -2.01 -10.74 17.46
C LEU A 781 -1.74 -9.82 16.28
N LEU A 782 -2.80 -9.34 15.63
CA LEU A 782 -2.73 -8.33 14.59
C LEU A 782 -2.76 -6.93 15.20
N VAL A 783 -1.98 -6.01 14.66
CA VAL A 783 -2.01 -4.59 15.04
C VAL A 783 -2.00 -3.71 13.80
N ARG A 784 -2.63 -2.54 13.91
CA ARG A 784 -2.65 -1.55 12.84
C ARG A 784 -1.38 -0.70 12.88
N VAL A 785 -0.64 -0.64 11.78
CA VAL A 785 0.58 0.17 11.67
C VAL A 785 0.23 1.57 11.14
N ALA A 786 0.23 1.75 9.85
CA ALA A 786 -0.20 3.00 9.21
C ALA A 786 -0.63 2.68 7.77
N GLY A 787 -1.94 2.51 7.58
CA GLY A 787 -2.54 2.11 6.31
C GLY A 787 -2.62 0.59 6.09
N TYR A 788 -2.01 -0.23 6.94
CA TYR A 788 -2.05 -1.70 6.87
C TYR A 788 -1.97 -2.30 8.28
N SER A 789 -2.35 -3.57 8.42
CA SER A 789 -2.15 -4.37 9.64
C SER A 789 -1.06 -5.41 9.43
N ASP A 790 -0.40 -5.80 10.51
CA ASP A 790 0.59 -6.88 10.49
C ASP A 790 0.55 -7.65 11.81
N TYR A 791 1.09 -8.86 11.82
CA TYR A 791 1.27 -9.61 13.06
C TYR A 791 2.32 -8.91 13.93
N PHE A 792 1.97 -8.63 15.18
CA PHE A 792 2.84 -7.89 16.09
C PHE A 792 4.21 -8.55 16.25
N ASN A 793 4.25 -9.87 16.30
CA ASN A 793 5.48 -10.64 16.49
C ASN A 793 6.30 -10.83 15.19
N ASP A 794 5.76 -10.50 14.02
CA ASP A 794 6.47 -10.47 12.75
C ASP A 794 7.12 -9.10 12.47
N MET A 795 6.96 -8.15 13.38
CA MET A 795 7.55 -6.82 13.32
C MET A 795 8.91 -6.75 14.02
N THR A 796 9.75 -5.82 13.55
CA THR A 796 10.98 -5.50 14.29
C THR A 796 10.66 -4.96 15.68
N ALA A 797 11.54 -5.24 16.65
CA ALA A 797 11.40 -4.72 18.01
C ALA A 797 11.22 -3.19 18.07
N GLN A 798 11.82 -2.47 17.13
CA GLN A 798 11.67 -1.01 17.01
C GLN A 798 10.25 -0.62 16.60
N LEU A 799 9.64 -1.33 15.65
CA LEU A 799 8.26 -1.07 15.24
C LEU A 799 7.27 -1.49 16.32
N GLN A 800 7.52 -2.60 17.02
CA GLN A 800 6.74 -2.99 18.20
C GLN A 800 6.78 -1.89 19.28
N ASN A 801 7.96 -1.36 19.58
CA ASN A 801 8.12 -0.28 20.57
C ASN A 801 7.43 1.01 20.11
N GLU A 802 7.38 1.29 18.82
CA GLU A 802 6.62 2.40 18.24
C GLU A 802 5.12 2.25 18.53
N ILE A 803 4.55 1.07 18.23
CA ILE A 803 3.12 0.77 18.51
C ILE A 803 2.82 0.91 20.01
N ILE A 804 3.69 0.40 20.87
CA ILE A 804 3.56 0.53 22.35
C ILE A 804 3.60 1.99 22.79
N ALA A 805 4.43 2.82 22.16
CA ALA A 805 4.60 4.23 22.51
C ALA A 805 3.45 5.15 22.08
N ARG A 806 2.50 4.66 21.27
CA ARG A 806 1.30 5.43 20.88
C ARG A 806 0.44 5.71 22.12
N THR A 807 -0.19 6.88 22.14
CA THR A 807 -1.10 7.24 23.23
C THR A 807 -2.23 6.22 23.35
N GLU A 808 -2.40 5.68 24.54
CA GLU A 808 -3.48 4.79 24.91
C GLU A 808 -4.64 5.60 25.48
N ASN A 809 -5.81 5.48 24.87
CA ASN A 809 -7.01 6.17 25.31
C ASN A 809 -7.91 5.18 26.05
N ASP A 810 -8.30 5.55 27.28
CA ASP A 810 -9.20 4.82 28.16
C ASP A 810 -10.55 5.53 28.34
N GLU A 811 -10.75 6.69 27.69
CA GLU A 811 -11.98 7.47 27.63
C GLU A 811 -12.32 7.88 26.17
N LEU A 812 -13.64 8.01 25.87
CA LEU A 812 -14.21 8.48 24.59
C LEU A 812 -14.88 9.85 24.74
#